data_56c1f45d934858d5269606ced441d859
#
_entry.id   56c1f45d934858d5269606ced441d859
#
_cell.length_a   1.000
_cell.length_b   1.000
_cell.length_c   1.000
_cell.angle_alpha   90.00
_cell.angle_beta   90.00
_cell.angle_gamma   90.00
#
_symmetry.space_group_name_H-M   'P 1'
#
loop_
_entity.id
_entity.type
_entity.pdbx_description
1 polymer ?
#
loop_
_entity_poly.entity_id
_entity_poly.type
_entity_poly.pdbx_seq_one_letter_code
_entity_poly.pdbx_strand_id
1 'polypeptide(L)'
;MTRPNKTTPPPVIEASRIREGLPFPLGATWDGLGVNFALFSANATKVELCIFDDAGEVELERIELPEYTDEIYHGYLPDAHPGLIYGYRVYGAYDPANGHRFNPNKLLIDPYAKQLVGQLKWSEALFGYTIGHPDGDLSFDERDSAPFVPKCKVIDPAHTWGHDHRVSVPWDKTILYETHVRGLTMRHPSVPENVRGTFAGLMVDDVLEHIRKLGVSSVELLPIHAFVNDQHLLHKGMTNYWGYNSIAFFAPDPRYLASGKIAEFKEMVAHLHEANLEVILDVVYNHTAEGNEQGPTLSMRGIDNASYYRLMPDDKRYYINDSGTGNTLDLSHPCVLQMVTDSLRYWATEMHVDGFRFDLATILGRYHDGFDERHSFLVACRQDPVLRQVKMIAEPWDCGPGGYQVGRFPPGWVEWNDKFRDTVRAFWKGDDGQLADFASRMTASGEMFNQRGRRPYASVNFVTAHDGFTLHDLVSYNDKHNEANDENNQDGSNNNLSWNHGVEGPTDDPEINALRHRQMRNFFATLLLAQGTPMIVAGDEFARTQHGNNNAYCQDSEIGWVNWDLSEDGATLLKFVKRLIKLRLTYPILRRGRFLVGNYNEDIGVKDVTWLAPDGSEMTIEQWQDSHGRCLGMLMDGRAQETGIRRKGGDATLLLVVNAHHDIVNFSLPEVPEGSFWTCMVDTNQPTVRGQERFDFDSEYSVTGRSLLLFELQREEEE
;
A
#
# COMPACT_ATOMS: atom_id res chain seq x y z
N MET A 1 -45.41 -62.63 39.48
CA MET A 1 -44.63 -61.52 40.04
C MET A 1 -43.98 -60.75 38.88
N THR A 2 -44.68 -59.74 38.42
CA THR A 2 -44.20 -58.82 37.34
C THR A 2 -43.50 -57.59 38.00
N ARG A 3 -42.25 -57.35 37.63
CA ARG A 3 -41.51 -56.19 38.07
C ARG A 3 -42.09 -54.93 37.41
N PRO A 4 -42.17 -53.78 38.10
CA PRO A 4 -42.64 -52.56 37.53
C PRO A 4 -41.57 -51.95 36.60
N ASN A 5 -42.00 -51.46 35.43
CA ASN A 5 -41.24 -50.69 34.48
C ASN A 5 -40.71 -49.44 35.15
N LYS A 6 -39.39 -49.27 35.15
CA LYS A 6 -38.76 -47.97 35.44
C LYS A 6 -39.01 -47.03 34.26
N THR A 7 -39.91 -46.08 34.44
CA THR A 7 -40.07 -44.94 33.57
C THR A 7 -38.81 -44.07 33.70
N THR A 8 -38.04 -43.97 32.64
CA THR A 8 -36.94 -42.97 32.51
C THR A 8 -37.62 -41.59 32.59
N PRO A 9 -37.11 -40.69 33.45
CA PRO A 9 -37.62 -39.32 33.48
C PRO A 9 -37.36 -38.66 32.08
N PRO A 10 -38.28 -37.78 31.66
CA PRO A 10 -38.03 -37.02 30.40
C PRO A 10 -36.74 -36.24 30.52
N PRO A 11 -36.02 -36.07 29.40
CA PRO A 11 -34.79 -35.26 29.41
C PRO A 11 -35.12 -33.86 29.95
N VAL A 12 -34.38 -33.41 30.95
CA VAL A 12 -34.40 -32.04 31.43
C VAL A 12 -33.89 -31.22 30.23
N ILE A 13 -34.75 -30.42 29.63
CA ILE A 13 -34.34 -29.41 28.67
C ILE A 13 -33.53 -28.39 29.53
N GLU A 14 -32.25 -28.50 29.52
CA GLU A 14 -31.38 -27.43 30.07
C GLU A 14 -31.78 -26.14 29.33
N ALA A 15 -32.05 -25.08 30.11
CA ALA A 15 -32.32 -23.77 29.56
C ALA A 15 -31.11 -23.36 28.68
N SER A 16 -31.39 -22.96 27.44
CA SER A 16 -30.34 -22.54 26.51
C SER A 16 -29.41 -21.56 27.22
N ARG A 17 -28.08 -21.83 27.19
CA ARG A 17 -27.03 -20.96 27.75
C ARG A 17 -26.98 -19.61 27.02
N ILE A 18 -27.42 -19.58 25.77
CA ILE A 18 -27.44 -18.38 24.92
C ILE A 18 -28.79 -17.65 25.02
N ARG A 19 -28.75 -16.33 24.98
CA ARG A 19 -29.93 -15.43 24.96
C ARG A 19 -30.07 -14.78 23.59
N GLU A 20 -31.13 -14.02 23.39
CA GLU A 20 -31.50 -13.37 22.12
C GLU A 20 -30.35 -12.57 21.50
N GLY A 21 -29.71 -11.65 22.24
CA GLY A 21 -28.67 -10.79 21.70
C GLY A 21 -29.16 -9.67 20.79
N LEU A 22 -28.24 -9.02 20.10
CA LEU A 22 -28.49 -7.90 19.18
C LEU A 22 -27.89 -8.19 17.80
N PRO A 23 -28.55 -7.76 16.70
CA PRO A 23 -28.01 -7.94 15.34
C PRO A 23 -26.81 -7.04 15.05
N PHE A 24 -26.57 -6.01 15.87
CA PHE A 24 -25.45 -5.07 15.74
C PHE A 24 -24.80 -4.76 17.09
N PRO A 25 -23.47 -4.48 17.12
CA PRO A 25 -22.53 -4.52 15.98
C PRO A 25 -22.24 -5.94 15.52
N LEU A 26 -21.84 -6.11 14.24
CA LEU A 26 -21.43 -7.40 13.70
C LEU A 26 -20.13 -7.90 14.34
N GLY A 27 -19.95 -9.21 14.36
CA GLY A 27 -18.84 -9.91 15.01
C GLY A 27 -19.08 -10.20 16.49
N ALA A 28 -18.04 -10.52 17.22
CA ALA A 28 -18.07 -10.76 18.65
C ALA A 28 -17.80 -9.47 19.43
N THR A 29 -18.77 -9.04 20.24
CA THR A 29 -18.69 -7.78 21.02
C THR A 29 -18.88 -8.05 22.50
N TRP A 30 -17.83 -7.81 23.29
CA TRP A 30 -17.86 -7.88 24.74
C TRP A 30 -18.36 -6.56 25.35
N ASP A 31 -19.34 -6.63 26.25
CA ASP A 31 -19.98 -5.47 26.88
C ASP A 31 -19.63 -5.31 28.38
N GLY A 32 -18.72 -6.14 28.91
CA GLY A 32 -18.32 -6.17 30.32
C GLY A 32 -19.09 -7.22 31.13
N LEU A 33 -20.14 -7.84 30.61
CA LEU A 33 -20.98 -8.84 31.28
C LEU A 33 -21.08 -10.15 30.48
N GLY A 34 -20.94 -10.08 29.16
CA GLY A 34 -21.01 -11.20 28.24
C GLY A 34 -20.60 -10.78 26.84
N VAL A 35 -20.79 -11.66 25.87
CA VAL A 35 -20.42 -11.42 24.48
C VAL A 35 -21.63 -11.57 23.57
N ASN A 36 -21.91 -10.54 22.79
CA ASN A 36 -22.84 -10.57 21.70
C ASN A 36 -22.13 -11.08 20.42
N PHE A 37 -22.71 -12.09 19.79
CA PHE A 37 -22.26 -12.61 18.50
C PHE A 37 -23.30 -12.25 17.44
N ALA A 38 -22.85 -11.67 16.33
CA ALA A 38 -23.71 -11.30 15.21
C ALA A 38 -23.01 -11.58 13.89
N LEU A 39 -23.62 -12.38 13.01
CA LEU A 39 -23.07 -12.83 11.75
C LEU A 39 -24.07 -12.61 10.60
N PHE A 40 -23.68 -11.87 9.57
CA PHE A 40 -24.47 -11.72 8.36
C PHE A 40 -24.42 -13.00 7.52
N SER A 41 -25.60 -13.51 7.16
CA SER A 41 -25.77 -14.54 6.13
C SER A 41 -27.23 -14.56 5.67
N ALA A 42 -27.49 -14.06 4.47
CA ALA A 42 -28.84 -13.97 3.91
C ALA A 42 -29.42 -15.33 3.46
N ASN A 43 -28.55 -16.24 3.03
CA ASN A 43 -28.95 -17.50 2.41
C ASN A 43 -28.74 -18.73 3.31
N ALA A 44 -28.26 -18.55 4.53
CA ALA A 44 -28.10 -19.63 5.48
C ALA A 44 -29.46 -20.05 6.05
N THR A 45 -29.54 -21.30 6.49
CA THR A 45 -30.74 -21.85 7.19
C THR A 45 -30.52 -21.99 8.69
N LYS A 46 -29.24 -22.01 9.14
CA LYS A 46 -28.84 -22.10 10.53
C LYS A 46 -27.38 -21.70 10.67
N VAL A 47 -27.03 -21.09 11.80
CA VAL A 47 -25.64 -20.78 12.19
C VAL A 47 -25.35 -21.36 13.57
N GLU A 48 -24.25 -22.09 13.71
CA GLU A 48 -23.73 -22.58 14.98
C GLU A 48 -22.43 -21.82 15.35
N LEU A 49 -22.42 -21.27 16.56
CA LEU A 49 -21.24 -20.78 17.24
C LEU A 49 -20.50 -21.98 17.86
N CYS A 50 -19.26 -22.20 17.45
CA CYS A 50 -18.40 -23.26 17.97
C CYS A 50 -17.43 -22.67 18.98
N ILE A 51 -17.40 -23.18 20.19
CA ILE A 51 -16.52 -22.77 21.28
C ILE A 51 -15.37 -23.77 21.41
N PHE A 52 -14.14 -23.25 21.54
CA PHE A 52 -12.93 -24.05 21.65
C PHE A 52 -12.27 -23.87 23.03
N ASP A 53 -11.37 -24.79 23.36
CA ASP A 53 -10.50 -24.68 24.51
C ASP A 53 -9.50 -23.50 24.36
N ASP A 54 -8.78 -23.16 25.43
CA ASP A 54 -7.84 -22.03 25.45
C ASP A 54 -6.69 -22.16 24.43
N ALA A 55 -6.42 -23.36 23.93
CA ALA A 55 -5.43 -23.61 22.89
C ALA A 55 -6.02 -23.49 21.48
N GLY A 56 -7.35 -23.48 21.35
CA GLY A 56 -8.05 -23.52 20.05
C GLY A 56 -7.97 -24.87 19.34
N GLU A 57 -7.67 -25.93 20.06
CA GLU A 57 -7.48 -27.27 19.47
C GLU A 57 -8.69 -28.18 19.59
N VAL A 58 -9.44 -28.09 20.70
CA VAL A 58 -10.58 -28.95 20.99
C VAL A 58 -11.87 -28.15 20.94
N GLU A 59 -12.79 -28.56 20.06
CA GLU A 59 -14.16 -28.04 20.05
C GLU A 59 -14.92 -28.56 21.27
N LEU A 60 -15.30 -27.64 22.17
CA LEU A 60 -15.94 -27.95 23.45
C LEU A 60 -17.46 -27.97 23.34
N GLU A 61 -18.03 -27.05 22.53
CA GLU A 61 -19.47 -26.84 22.48
C GLU A 61 -19.87 -26.24 21.12
N ARG A 62 -21.07 -26.59 20.65
CA ARG A 62 -21.76 -25.94 19.53
C ARG A 62 -23.06 -25.34 20.01
N ILE A 63 -23.29 -24.08 19.74
CA ILE A 63 -24.46 -23.34 20.17
C ILE A 63 -25.13 -22.75 18.93
N GLU A 64 -26.37 -23.09 18.67
CA GLU A 64 -27.14 -22.45 17.61
C GLU A 64 -27.44 -21.01 18.00
N LEU A 65 -27.20 -20.06 17.09
CA LEU A 65 -27.61 -18.67 17.27
C LEU A 65 -29.14 -18.59 17.20
N PRO A 66 -29.82 -18.10 18.27
CA PRO A 66 -31.24 -18.28 18.42
C PRO A 66 -32.08 -17.32 17.57
N GLU A 67 -31.53 -16.20 17.14
CA GLU A 67 -32.24 -15.11 16.50
C GLU A 67 -31.72 -14.83 15.09
N TYR A 68 -32.65 -14.40 14.22
CA TYR A 68 -32.37 -13.98 12.85
C TYR A 68 -33.17 -12.71 12.54
N THR A 69 -32.46 -11.60 12.40
CA THR A 69 -33.03 -10.27 12.18
C THR A 69 -32.32 -9.58 11.03
N ASP A 70 -33.05 -9.16 10.01
CA ASP A 70 -32.49 -8.42 8.85
C ASP A 70 -31.24 -9.09 8.25
N GLU A 71 -31.33 -10.39 7.96
CA GLU A 71 -30.29 -11.25 7.39
C GLU A 71 -29.06 -11.50 8.33
N ILE A 72 -29.19 -11.18 9.62
CA ILE A 72 -28.14 -11.36 10.62
C ILE A 72 -28.58 -12.39 11.66
N TYR A 73 -27.77 -13.44 11.81
CA TYR A 73 -27.89 -14.40 12.92
C TYR A 73 -27.21 -13.81 14.15
N HIS A 74 -27.89 -13.85 15.31
CA HIS A 74 -27.31 -13.28 16.53
C HIS A 74 -27.72 -14.03 17.80
N GLY A 75 -26.90 -13.85 18.84
CA GLY A 75 -27.13 -14.40 20.15
C GLY A 75 -26.15 -13.82 21.17
N TYR A 76 -26.57 -13.75 22.44
CA TYR A 76 -25.79 -13.23 23.54
C TYR A 76 -25.39 -14.35 24.50
N LEU A 77 -24.11 -14.50 24.76
CA LEU A 77 -23.52 -15.48 25.65
C LEU A 77 -23.08 -14.80 26.97
N PRO A 78 -23.87 -14.91 28.06
CA PRO A 78 -23.66 -14.09 29.27
C PRO A 78 -22.41 -14.45 30.07
N ASP A 79 -21.87 -15.65 29.90
CA ASP A 79 -20.67 -16.13 30.64
C ASP A 79 -19.40 -16.01 29.80
N ALA A 80 -19.51 -15.53 28.56
CA ALA A 80 -18.37 -15.34 27.69
C ALA A 80 -17.62 -14.06 28.07
N HIS A 81 -16.30 -14.08 27.91
CA HIS A 81 -15.40 -12.97 28.23
C HIS A 81 -14.23 -12.91 27.25
N PRO A 82 -13.44 -11.84 27.25
CA PRO A 82 -12.22 -11.75 26.45
C PRO A 82 -11.30 -12.95 26.69
N GLY A 83 -10.77 -13.51 25.62
CA GLY A 83 -9.98 -14.73 25.64
C GLY A 83 -10.75 -15.94 25.06
N LEU A 84 -12.09 -15.92 25.03
CA LEU A 84 -12.89 -16.98 24.44
C LEU A 84 -12.47 -17.21 22.98
N ILE A 85 -12.23 -18.47 22.63
CA ILE A 85 -11.86 -18.89 21.27
C ILE A 85 -13.06 -19.51 20.60
N TYR A 86 -13.37 -19.06 19.36
CA TYR A 86 -14.57 -19.44 18.64
C TYR A 86 -14.38 -19.50 17.12
N GLY A 87 -15.39 -20.05 16.47
CA GLY A 87 -15.60 -20.02 15.02
C GLY A 87 -17.06 -20.31 14.69
N TYR A 88 -17.41 -20.33 13.42
CA TYR A 88 -18.78 -20.62 12.98
C TYR A 88 -18.85 -21.84 12.10
N ARG A 89 -20.02 -22.53 12.18
CA ARG A 89 -20.46 -23.50 11.16
C ARG A 89 -21.81 -23.04 10.63
N VAL A 90 -21.90 -22.93 9.31
CA VAL A 90 -23.07 -22.36 8.66
C VAL A 90 -23.72 -23.40 7.78
N TYR A 91 -25.04 -23.53 7.89
CA TYR A 91 -25.87 -24.49 7.19
C TYR A 91 -26.65 -23.78 6.09
N GLY A 92 -26.81 -24.43 4.97
CA GLY A 92 -27.55 -23.95 3.81
C GLY A 92 -27.39 -24.91 2.64
N ALA A 93 -27.81 -24.50 1.46
CA ALA A 93 -27.65 -25.30 0.26
C ALA A 93 -26.19 -25.41 -0.16
N TYR A 94 -25.72 -26.61 -0.48
CA TYR A 94 -24.50 -26.81 -1.26
C TYR A 94 -24.93 -26.98 -2.73
N ASP A 95 -25.00 -25.85 -3.42
CA ASP A 95 -25.43 -25.77 -4.83
C ASP A 95 -24.54 -24.79 -5.59
N PRO A 96 -23.29 -25.18 -5.88
CA PRO A 96 -22.32 -24.30 -6.53
C PRO A 96 -22.79 -23.76 -7.89
N ALA A 97 -23.61 -24.51 -8.62
CA ALA A 97 -24.17 -24.05 -9.91
C ALA A 97 -25.04 -22.78 -9.76
N ASN A 98 -25.66 -22.60 -8.60
CA ASN A 98 -26.43 -21.40 -8.25
C ASN A 98 -25.68 -20.45 -7.30
N GLY A 99 -24.38 -20.69 -7.05
CA GLY A 99 -23.51 -19.82 -6.25
C GLY A 99 -23.51 -20.11 -4.76
N HIS A 100 -24.19 -21.15 -4.28
CA HIS A 100 -24.29 -21.51 -2.85
C HIS A 100 -23.28 -22.61 -2.49
N ARG A 101 -22.46 -22.36 -1.46
CA ARG A 101 -21.36 -23.26 -1.06
C ARG A 101 -21.33 -23.53 0.44
N PHE A 102 -22.50 -23.60 1.08
CA PHE A 102 -22.60 -23.91 2.51
C PHE A 102 -22.14 -25.33 2.79
N ASN A 103 -21.28 -25.50 3.80
CA ASN A 103 -20.86 -26.82 4.26
C ASN A 103 -20.58 -26.78 5.76
N PRO A 104 -21.46 -27.33 6.62
CA PRO A 104 -21.32 -27.27 8.08
C PRO A 104 -20.14 -28.08 8.63
N ASN A 105 -19.48 -28.91 7.81
CA ASN A 105 -18.26 -29.59 8.19
C ASN A 105 -17.05 -28.65 8.15
N LYS A 106 -17.20 -27.44 7.59
CA LYS A 106 -16.12 -26.44 7.51
C LYS A 106 -16.27 -25.43 8.63
N LEU A 107 -15.25 -25.35 9.50
CA LEU A 107 -15.15 -24.27 10.48
C LEU A 107 -14.77 -22.98 9.77
N LEU A 108 -15.50 -21.90 10.05
CA LEU A 108 -15.36 -20.62 9.35
C LEU A 108 -14.85 -19.54 10.28
N ILE A 109 -13.93 -18.73 9.78
CA ILE A 109 -13.44 -17.51 10.42
C ILE A 109 -14.53 -16.45 10.33
N ASP A 110 -14.82 -15.78 11.45
CA ASP A 110 -15.70 -14.62 11.48
C ASP A 110 -15.07 -13.46 10.64
N PRO A 111 -15.76 -12.91 9.65
CA PRO A 111 -15.26 -11.78 8.87
C PRO A 111 -14.93 -10.55 9.72
N TYR A 112 -15.53 -10.42 10.91
CA TYR A 112 -15.29 -9.34 11.87
C TYR A 112 -14.31 -9.73 13.01
N ALA A 113 -13.64 -10.88 12.90
CA ALA A 113 -12.66 -11.31 13.90
C ALA A 113 -11.53 -10.29 14.04
N LYS A 114 -11.30 -9.82 15.26
CA LYS A 114 -10.26 -8.83 15.58
C LYS A 114 -8.93 -9.46 15.99
N GLN A 115 -8.93 -10.75 16.30
CA GLN A 115 -7.73 -11.53 16.59
C GLN A 115 -7.93 -12.97 16.14
N LEU A 116 -6.89 -13.55 15.52
CA LEU A 116 -6.82 -14.97 15.20
C LEU A 116 -5.84 -15.69 16.13
N VAL A 117 -6.09 -16.97 16.38
CA VAL A 117 -5.24 -17.89 17.14
C VAL A 117 -4.95 -19.11 16.28
N GLY A 118 -3.69 -19.53 16.26
CA GLY A 118 -3.21 -20.59 15.39
C GLY A 118 -2.89 -20.12 13.98
N GLN A 119 -2.51 -21.06 13.14
CA GLN A 119 -2.19 -20.83 11.72
C GLN A 119 -2.96 -21.81 10.87
N LEU A 120 -3.24 -21.43 9.62
CA LEU A 120 -3.81 -22.34 8.65
C LEU A 120 -2.84 -23.47 8.36
N LYS A 121 -3.31 -24.69 8.48
CA LYS A 121 -2.58 -25.92 8.11
C LYS A 121 -3.25 -26.51 6.85
N TRP A 122 -2.57 -26.43 5.72
CA TRP A 122 -3.16 -26.93 4.48
C TRP A 122 -3.53 -28.42 4.57
N SER A 123 -4.76 -28.72 4.20
CA SER A 123 -5.34 -30.07 4.18
C SER A 123 -6.48 -30.08 3.16
N GLU A 124 -6.71 -31.20 2.54
CA GLU A 124 -7.90 -31.40 1.69
C GLU A 124 -9.23 -31.15 2.44
N ALA A 125 -9.23 -31.31 3.77
CA ALA A 125 -10.40 -31.03 4.60
C ALA A 125 -10.83 -29.55 4.63
N LEU A 126 -9.98 -28.61 4.15
CA LEU A 126 -10.30 -27.19 4.02
C LEU A 126 -11.28 -26.89 2.88
N PHE A 127 -11.41 -27.81 1.91
CA PHE A 127 -12.23 -27.60 0.72
C PHE A 127 -13.66 -28.07 0.96
N GLY A 128 -14.64 -27.32 0.49
CA GLY A 128 -16.06 -27.67 0.59
C GLY A 128 -16.43 -28.88 -0.26
N TYR A 129 -15.58 -29.26 -1.19
CA TYR A 129 -15.72 -30.36 -2.13
C TYR A 129 -14.59 -31.37 -1.97
N THR A 130 -14.77 -32.59 -2.50
CA THR A 130 -13.77 -33.64 -2.47
C THR A 130 -12.77 -33.47 -3.62
N ILE A 131 -11.52 -33.17 -3.29
CA ILE A 131 -10.44 -33.01 -4.29
C ILE A 131 -10.27 -34.31 -5.08
N GLY A 132 -10.17 -34.20 -6.40
CA GLY A 132 -10.03 -35.33 -7.32
C GLY A 132 -11.34 -36.07 -7.63
N HIS A 133 -12.48 -35.62 -7.10
CA HIS A 133 -13.78 -36.17 -7.49
C HIS A 133 -14.11 -35.84 -8.96
N PRO A 134 -14.77 -36.77 -9.72
CA PRO A 134 -15.10 -36.51 -11.12
C PRO A 134 -15.99 -35.26 -11.36
N ASP A 135 -16.84 -34.91 -10.42
CA ASP A 135 -17.72 -33.73 -10.48
C ASP A 135 -17.03 -32.46 -9.99
N GLY A 136 -15.74 -32.53 -9.59
CA GLY A 136 -14.96 -31.40 -9.13
C GLY A 136 -15.62 -30.69 -7.92
N ASP A 137 -15.72 -29.38 -7.98
CA ASP A 137 -16.27 -28.52 -6.92
C ASP A 137 -17.80 -28.64 -6.74
N LEU A 138 -18.49 -29.39 -7.59
CA LEU A 138 -19.90 -29.79 -7.41
C LEU A 138 -20.06 -30.94 -6.41
N SER A 139 -18.99 -31.68 -6.10
CA SER A 139 -18.98 -32.70 -5.05
C SER A 139 -19.05 -32.09 -3.65
N PHE A 140 -19.36 -32.88 -2.64
CA PHE A 140 -19.42 -32.44 -1.24
C PHE A 140 -18.38 -33.16 -0.39
N ASP A 141 -17.67 -32.46 0.46
CA ASP A 141 -16.65 -33.02 1.37
C ASP A 141 -17.18 -33.01 2.81
N GLU A 142 -17.20 -34.17 3.46
CA GLU A 142 -17.73 -34.35 4.82
C GLU A 142 -16.66 -34.25 5.92
N ARG A 143 -15.38 -34.07 5.56
CA ARG A 143 -14.28 -34.01 6.54
C ARG A 143 -14.37 -32.71 7.36
N ASP A 144 -14.08 -32.80 8.66
CA ASP A 144 -14.03 -31.65 9.53
C ASP A 144 -12.76 -30.81 9.29
N SER A 145 -12.92 -29.53 9.04
CA SER A 145 -11.79 -28.61 8.83
C SER A 145 -11.26 -27.98 10.12
N ALA A 146 -11.93 -28.10 11.25
CA ALA A 146 -11.59 -27.42 12.49
C ALA A 146 -10.13 -27.60 12.94
N PRO A 147 -9.48 -28.77 12.82
CA PRO A 147 -8.07 -28.94 13.20
C PRO A 147 -7.08 -28.14 12.36
N PHE A 148 -7.52 -27.62 11.21
CA PHE A 148 -6.65 -27.02 10.19
C PHE A 148 -6.84 -25.51 10.04
N VAL A 149 -7.96 -24.96 10.55
CA VAL A 149 -8.32 -23.53 10.42
C VAL A 149 -7.93 -22.77 11.69
N PRO A 150 -7.32 -21.56 11.58
CA PRO A 150 -7.15 -20.69 12.75
C PRO A 150 -8.50 -20.28 13.33
N LYS A 151 -8.56 -20.03 14.63
CA LYS A 151 -9.80 -19.68 15.34
C LYS A 151 -9.83 -18.18 15.62
N CYS A 152 -11.03 -17.67 15.80
CA CYS A 152 -11.29 -16.31 16.24
C CYS A 152 -11.16 -16.21 17.77
N LYS A 153 -10.71 -15.06 18.26
CA LYS A 153 -10.62 -14.79 19.68
C LYS A 153 -11.37 -13.52 20.04
N VAL A 154 -12.21 -13.61 21.06
CA VAL A 154 -12.86 -12.43 21.66
C VAL A 154 -11.81 -11.58 22.34
N ILE A 155 -11.80 -10.28 22.03
CA ILE A 155 -10.85 -9.32 22.61
C ILE A 155 -11.54 -8.39 23.60
N ASP A 156 -10.76 -7.86 24.55
CA ASP A 156 -11.09 -6.63 25.26
C ASP A 156 -10.61 -5.45 24.39
N PRO A 157 -11.49 -4.58 23.91
CA PRO A 157 -11.08 -3.43 23.10
C PRO A 157 -10.39 -2.33 23.93
N ALA A 158 -10.48 -2.38 25.26
CA ALA A 158 -9.93 -1.37 26.13
C ALA A 158 -8.41 -1.24 25.95
N HIS A 159 -7.98 -0.02 25.70
CA HIS A 159 -6.56 0.35 25.60
C HIS A 159 -6.38 1.78 26.08
N THR A 160 -5.31 2.01 26.84
CA THR A 160 -4.97 3.36 27.30
C THR A 160 -3.97 3.98 26.33
N TRP A 161 -4.44 4.86 25.48
CA TRP A 161 -3.61 5.56 24.50
C TRP A 161 -2.66 6.61 25.10
N GLY A 162 -2.80 6.91 26.41
CA GLY A 162 -1.95 7.89 27.10
C GLY A 162 -2.08 9.29 26.50
N HIS A 163 -0.99 9.81 25.99
CA HIS A 163 -0.90 11.12 25.33
C HIS A 163 -0.80 11.00 23.80
N ASP A 164 -1.27 9.91 23.23
CA ASP A 164 -1.26 9.77 21.77
C ASP A 164 -2.01 10.93 21.11
N HIS A 165 -1.32 11.60 20.21
CA HIS A 165 -1.86 12.67 19.39
C HIS A 165 -1.67 12.27 17.93
N ARG A 166 -2.79 12.06 17.23
CA ARG A 166 -2.75 11.83 15.79
C ARG A 166 -1.90 12.88 15.09
N VAL A 167 -0.95 12.41 14.32
CA VAL A 167 -0.17 13.25 13.42
C VAL A 167 -1.06 13.60 12.23
N SER A 168 -1.07 14.87 11.82
CA SER A 168 -1.81 15.32 10.65
C SER A 168 -0.89 16.12 9.76
N VAL A 169 -0.21 15.43 8.85
CA VAL A 169 0.69 16.06 7.89
C VAL A 169 -0.11 16.49 6.66
N PRO A 170 -0.09 17.79 6.29
CA PRO A 170 -0.71 18.24 5.06
C PRO A 170 -0.13 17.52 3.83
N TRP A 171 -0.97 17.21 2.85
CA TRP A 171 -0.55 16.48 1.64
C TRP A 171 0.63 17.13 0.91
N ASP A 172 0.71 18.47 0.89
CA ASP A 172 1.83 19.19 0.27
C ASP A 172 3.18 18.97 0.99
N LYS A 173 3.16 18.44 2.21
CA LYS A 173 4.35 18.08 3.00
C LYS A 173 4.55 16.57 3.13
N THR A 174 3.60 15.79 2.65
CA THR A 174 3.66 14.33 2.76
C THR A 174 4.77 13.75 1.89
N ILE A 175 5.55 12.88 2.48
CA ILE A 175 6.54 12.02 1.80
C ILE A 175 6.30 10.62 2.34
N LEU A 176 5.85 9.72 1.47
CA LEU A 176 5.53 8.33 1.82
C LEU A 176 6.80 7.48 1.87
N TYR A 177 6.85 6.59 2.83
CA TYR A 177 7.92 5.59 2.98
C TYR A 177 7.28 4.20 3.04
N GLU A 178 7.27 3.53 1.90
CA GLU A 178 6.72 2.19 1.77
C GLU A 178 7.66 1.15 2.38
N THR A 179 7.16 0.32 3.28
CA THR A 179 7.98 -0.69 3.95
C THR A 179 7.19 -1.92 4.38
N HIS A 180 7.91 -3.03 4.54
CA HIS A 180 7.37 -4.27 5.09
C HIS A 180 7.73 -4.41 6.57
N VAL A 181 6.76 -4.70 7.44
CA VAL A 181 6.98 -4.84 8.90
C VAL A 181 8.15 -5.78 9.20
N ARG A 182 8.12 -6.96 8.58
CA ARG A 182 9.16 -7.96 8.80
C ARG A 182 10.47 -7.58 8.11
N GLY A 183 10.41 -7.20 6.85
CA GLY A 183 11.60 -6.93 6.05
C GLY A 183 12.46 -5.79 6.57
N LEU A 184 11.86 -4.76 7.16
CA LEU A 184 12.60 -3.61 7.66
C LEU A 184 13.54 -3.97 8.83
N THR A 185 13.11 -4.87 9.72
CA THR A 185 13.79 -5.08 10.99
C THR A 185 14.56 -6.39 11.11
N MET A 186 14.35 -7.37 10.21
CA MET A 186 14.97 -8.69 10.29
C MET A 186 16.49 -8.68 10.39
N ARG A 187 17.14 -7.77 9.68
CA ARG A 187 18.61 -7.62 9.67
C ARG A 187 19.10 -6.37 10.40
N HIS A 188 18.20 -5.64 11.09
CA HIS A 188 18.61 -4.41 11.77
C HIS A 188 19.47 -4.72 13.00
N PRO A 189 20.70 -4.16 13.09
CA PRO A 189 21.65 -4.56 14.13
C PRO A 189 21.22 -4.24 15.56
N SER A 190 20.45 -3.16 15.76
CA SER A 190 19.98 -2.73 17.08
C SER A 190 18.67 -3.40 17.50
N VAL A 191 17.98 -4.14 16.62
CA VAL A 191 16.72 -4.80 16.98
C VAL A 191 17.01 -6.16 17.63
N PRO A 192 16.53 -6.40 18.87
CA PRO A 192 16.66 -7.69 19.53
C PRO A 192 16.05 -8.83 18.71
N GLU A 193 16.69 -9.99 18.69
CA GLU A 193 16.27 -11.13 17.83
C GLU A 193 14.82 -11.56 18.08
N ASN A 194 14.36 -11.54 19.33
CA ASN A 194 13.02 -11.97 19.72
C ASN A 194 11.88 -11.05 19.27
N VAL A 195 12.20 -9.85 18.77
CA VAL A 195 11.21 -8.88 18.24
C VAL A 195 11.46 -8.49 16.78
N ARG A 196 12.49 -9.06 16.16
CA ARG A 196 12.74 -8.84 14.71
C ARG A 196 11.54 -9.30 13.88
N GLY A 197 11.21 -8.51 12.90
CA GLY A 197 10.11 -8.82 11.98
C GLY A 197 8.71 -8.69 12.55
N THR A 198 8.56 -7.97 13.68
CA THR A 198 7.28 -7.72 14.34
C THR A 198 7.02 -6.23 14.56
N PHE A 199 5.82 -5.86 15.00
CA PHE A 199 5.50 -4.48 15.35
C PHE A 199 6.41 -3.96 16.47
N ALA A 200 6.78 -4.81 17.44
CA ALA A 200 7.72 -4.46 18.50
C ALA A 200 9.11 -4.09 17.94
N GLY A 201 9.53 -4.71 16.84
CA GLY A 201 10.78 -4.36 16.18
C GLY A 201 10.77 -2.96 15.56
N LEU A 202 9.62 -2.49 15.08
CA LEU A 202 9.45 -1.13 14.55
C LEU A 202 9.53 -0.04 15.63
N MET A 203 9.26 -0.38 16.90
CA MET A 203 9.32 0.55 18.02
C MET A 203 10.75 0.83 18.52
N VAL A 204 11.75 0.10 18.03
CA VAL A 204 13.14 0.28 18.46
C VAL A 204 13.65 1.66 18.04
N ASP A 205 14.21 2.41 18.99
CA ASP A 205 14.62 3.81 18.81
C ASP A 205 15.50 4.05 17.57
N ASP A 206 16.45 3.17 17.27
CA ASP A 206 17.34 3.33 16.11
C ASP A 206 16.59 3.18 14.79
N VAL A 207 15.53 2.35 14.74
CA VAL A 207 14.66 2.21 13.56
C VAL A 207 13.85 3.50 13.36
N LEU A 208 13.18 3.96 14.43
CA LEU A 208 12.40 5.20 14.39
C LEU A 208 13.28 6.42 14.07
N GLU A 209 14.47 6.49 14.64
CA GLU A 209 15.41 7.58 14.42
C GLU A 209 15.93 7.61 12.99
N HIS A 210 16.16 6.44 12.35
CA HIS A 210 16.50 6.38 10.93
C HIS A 210 15.40 7.02 10.08
N ILE A 211 14.15 6.55 10.25
CA ILE A 211 12.99 7.05 9.48
C ILE A 211 12.79 8.55 9.72
N ARG A 212 12.82 8.98 10.98
CA ARG A 212 12.70 10.40 11.37
C ARG A 212 13.81 11.25 10.77
N LYS A 213 15.08 10.80 10.83
CA LYS A 213 16.24 11.51 10.27
C LYS A 213 16.30 11.51 8.75
N LEU A 214 15.65 10.54 8.11
CA LEU A 214 15.46 10.56 6.66
C LEU A 214 14.61 11.77 6.26
N GLY A 215 13.60 12.11 7.06
CA GLY A 215 12.75 13.28 6.88
C GLY A 215 11.42 12.95 6.18
N VAL A 216 11.08 11.68 6.03
CA VAL A 216 9.76 11.24 5.56
C VAL A 216 8.70 11.54 6.62
N SER A 217 7.44 11.60 6.23
CA SER A 217 6.34 11.99 7.11
C SER A 217 5.35 10.87 7.40
N SER A 218 5.30 9.86 6.55
CA SER A 218 4.25 8.85 6.61
C SER A 218 4.83 7.50 6.24
N VAL A 219 4.65 6.50 7.11
CA VAL A 219 5.11 5.13 6.91
C VAL A 219 3.94 4.33 6.35
N GLU A 220 4.09 3.82 5.13
CA GLU A 220 3.12 2.94 4.47
C GLU A 220 3.56 1.50 4.67
N LEU A 221 2.79 0.74 5.46
CA LEU A 221 3.07 -0.65 5.76
C LEU A 221 2.40 -1.56 4.73
N LEU A 222 3.16 -2.45 4.10
CA LEU A 222 2.61 -3.54 3.29
C LEU A 222 1.58 -4.32 4.13
N PRO A 223 0.70 -5.14 3.50
CA PRO A 223 -0.45 -5.71 4.17
C PRO A 223 -0.15 -6.35 5.52
N ILE A 224 -0.84 -5.87 6.54
CA ILE A 224 -0.72 -6.37 7.92
C ILE A 224 -1.97 -7.13 8.38
N HIS A 225 -3.06 -7.11 7.61
CA HIS A 225 -4.22 -7.93 7.90
C HIS A 225 -3.84 -9.41 7.87
N ALA A 226 -4.51 -10.23 8.68
CA ALA A 226 -4.26 -11.67 8.70
C ALA A 226 -4.45 -12.28 7.29
N PHE A 227 -3.43 -12.99 6.83
CA PHE A 227 -3.37 -13.53 5.48
C PHE A 227 -2.91 -15.00 5.45
N VAL A 228 -3.16 -15.67 4.35
CA VAL A 228 -2.89 -17.09 4.15
C VAL A 228 -1.62 -17.26 3.32
N ASN A 229 -0.75 -18.20 3.72
CA ASN A 229 0.32 -18.68 2.86
C ASN A 229 -0.26 -19.58 1.78
N ASP A 230 0.15 -19.38 0.55
CA ASP A 230 -0.27 -20.19 -0.57
C ASP A 230 0.26 -21.63 -0.46
N GLN A 231 -0.59 -22.61 -0.76
CA GLN A 231 -0.23 -24.02 -0.62
C GLN A 231 0.99 -24.39 -1.48
N HIS A 232 1.07 -23.85 -2.70
CA HIS A 232 2.17 -24.13 -3.62
C HIS A 232 3.51 -23.58 -3.12
N LEU A 233 3.50 -22.44 -2.41
CA LEU A 233 4.71 -21.87 -1.80
C LEU A 233 5.20 -22.74 -0.65
N LEU A 234 4.30 -23.21 0.22
CA LEU A 234 4.67 -24.10 1.33
C LEU A 234 5.26 -25.42 0.86
N HIS A 235 4.77 -25.97 -0.25
CA HIS A 235 5.35 -27.18 -0.87
C HIS A 235 6.80 -26.96 -1.37
N LYS A 236 7.15 -25.71 -1.70
CA LYS A 236 8.50 -25.31 -2.10
C LYS A 236 9.36 -24.83 -0.91
N GLY A 237 8.83 -24.87 0.32
CA GLY A 237 9.51 -24.36 1.52
C GLY A 237 9.53 -22.82 1.61
N MET A 238 8.68 -22.15 0.86
CA MET A 238 8.52 -20.70 0.85
C MET A 238 7.22 -20.27 1.54
N THR A 239 7.05 -18.97 1.76
CA THR A 239 5.83 -18.39 2.35
C THR A 239 5.41 -17.18 1.55
N ASN A 240 4.13 -16.81 1.63
CA ASN A 240 3.70 -15.50 1.16
C ASN A 240 4.31 -14.43 2.09
N TYR A 241 5.20 -13.62 1.53
CA TYR A 241 5.94 -12.62 2.31
C TYR A 241 5.25 -11.27 2.30
N TRP A 242 4.71 -10.83 1.15
CA TRP A 242 4.09 -9.51 1.05
C TRP A 242 2.75 -9.39 1.79
N GLY A 243 1.95 -10.46 1.83
CA GLY A 243 0.68 -10.47 2.54
C GLY A 243 -0.56 -10.14 1.71
N TYR A 244 -0.48 -10.06 0.38
CA TYR A 244 -1.63 -9.76 -0.49
C TYR A 244 -2.56 -10.99 -0.69
N ASN A 245 -2.84 -11.71 0.39
CA ASN A 245 -3.71 -12.87 0.41
C ASN A 245 -4.56 -12.89 1.68
N SER A 246 -5.25 -11.78 1.94
CA SER A 246 -5.98 -11.50 3.19
C SER A 246 -7.17 -12.43 3.40
N ILE A 247 -7.46 -12.74 4.67
CA ILE A 247 -8.63 -13.55 5.07
C ILE A 247 -9.46 -12.89 6.20
N ALA A 248 -8.85 -12.04 7.03
CA ALA A 248 -9.54 -11.36 8.12
C ALA A 248 -9.16 -9.87 8.14
N PHE A 249 -10.11 -9.01 7.80
CA PHE A 249 -9.88 -7.58 7.58
C PHE A 249 -9.79 -6.72 8.86
N PHE A 250 -10.15 -7.28 10.02
CA PHE A 250 -10.10 -6.59 11.32
C PHE A 250 -8.94 -7.07 12.20
N ALA A 251 -8.28 -8.16 11.85
CA ALA A 251 -7.22 -8.76 12.64
C ALA A 251 -5.84 -8.46 12.03
N PRO A 252 -4.87 -7.97 12.82
CA PRO A 252 -3.48 -8.00 12.41
C PRO A 252 -2.99 -9.45 12.30
N ASP A 253 -2.08 -9.70 11.35
CA ASP A 253 -1.51 -11.04 11.20
C ASP A 253 -0.71 -11.43 12.45
N PRO A 254 -0.96 -12.62 13.04
CA PRO A 254 -0.27 -13.08 14.25
C PRO A 254 1.26 -13.15 14.13
N ARG A 255 1.79 -13.27 12.92
CA ARG A 255 3.25 -13.30 12.66
C ARG A 255 3.95 -12.00 13.02
N TYR A 256 3.22 -10.87 13.05
CA TYR A 256 3.75 -9.55 13.38
C TYR A 256 3.60 -9.19 14.86
N LEU A 257 3.01 -10.04 15.69
CA LEU A 257 2.78 -9.83 17.10
C LEU A 257 3.78 -10.64 17.95
N ALA A 258 4.87 -10.03 18.39
CA ALA A 258 5.87 -10.69 19.28
C ALA A 258 5.25 -11.12 20.61
N SER A 259 4.35 -10.32 21.15
CA SER A 259 3.65 -10.58 22.42
C SER A 259 2.39 -11.45 22.24
N GLY A 260 1.93 -11.68 21.00
CA GLY A 260 0.63 -12.28 20.70
C GLY A 260 -0.58 -11.43 21.10
N LYS A 261 -0.39 -10.15 21.40
CA LYS A 261 -1.45 -9.23 21.84
C LYS A 261 -1.64 -8.08 20.85
N ILE A 262 -2.89 -7.76 20.53
CA ILE A 262 -3.24 -6.64 19.64
C ILE A 262 -2.72 -5.29 20.17
N ALA A 263 -2.58 -5.13 21.48
CA ALA A 263 -2.03 -3.92 22.09
C ALA A 263 -0.66 -3.54 21.51
N GLU A 264 0.15 -4.52 21.09
CA GLU A 264 1.45 -4.27 20.46
C GLU A 264 1.35 -3.43 19.19
N PHE A 265 0.32 -3.65 18.36
CA PHE A 265 0.08 -2.78 17.19
C PHE A 265 -0.27 -1.35 17.63
N LYS A 266 -1.14 -1.19 18.63
CA LYS A 266 -1.51 0.13 19.15
C LYS A 266 -0.30 0.87 19.74
N GLU A 267 0.56 0.16 20.46
CA GLU A 267 1.82 0.69 20.98
C GLU A 267 2.76 1.14 19.85
N MET A 268 2.88 0.35 18.79
CA MET A 268 3.67 0.74 17.61
C MET A 268 3.14 2.04 16.97
N VAL A 269 1.84 2.17 16.78
CA VAL A 269 1.23 3.39 16.23
C VAL A 269 1.56 4.59 17.14
N ALA A 270 1.40 4.46 18.45
CA ALA A 270 1.72 5.53 19.40
C ALA A 270 3.20 5.97 19.30
N HIS A 271 4.15 5.02 19.20
CA HIS A 271 5.57 5.35 19.03
C HIS A 271 5.90 6.04 17.72
N LEU A 272 5.23 5.63 16.61
CA LEU A 272 5.37 6.34 15.33
C LEU A 272 4.81 7.76 15.41
N HIS A 273 3.67 7.96 16.07
CA HIS A 273 3.11 9.30 16.31
C HIS A 273 4.02 10.18 17.17
N GLU A 274 4.64 9.63 18.22
CA GLU A 274 5.65 10.34 19.03
C GLU A 274 6.85 10.78 18.19
N ALA A 275 7.21 9.99 17.17
CA ALA A 275 8.24 10.35 16.20
C ALA A 275 7.74 11.32 15.09
N ASN A 276 6.50 11.81 15.17
CA ASN A 276 5.81 12.63 14.16
C ASN A 276 5.68 11.93 12.80
N LEU A 277 5.41 10.64 12.79
CA LEU A 277 5.19 9.82 11.62
C LEU A 277 3.74 9.35 11.56
N GLU A 278 3.08 9.56 10.43
CA GLU A 278 1.76 8.96 10.15
C GLU A 278 1.92 7.47 9.81
N VAL A 279 0.89 6.68 10.13
CA VAL A 279 0.81 5.26 9.77
C VAL A 279 -0.25 5.06 8.69
N ILE A 280 0.18 4.57 7.54
CA ILE A 280 -0.68 4.21 6.41
C ILE A 280 -0.68 2.69 6.28
N LEU A 281 -1.84 2.08 6.13
CA LEU A 281 -1.95 0.64 5.87
C LEU A 281 -2.23 0.36 4.40
N ASP A 282 -1.48 -0.54 3.81
CA ASP A 282 -1.84 -1.17 2.56
C ASP A 282 -2.91 -2.23 2.81
N VAL A 283 -4.08 -2.07 2.19
CA VAL A 283 -5.26 -2.88 2.46
C VAL A 283 -5.80 -3.55 1.19
N VAL A 284 -6.14 -4.83 1.34
CA VAL A 284 -6.56 -5.69 0.23
C VAL A 284 -8.01 -6.07 0.44
N TYR A 285 -8.95 -5.20 0.02
CA TYR A 285 -10.40 -5.47 0.10
C TYR A 285 -10.99 -5.95 -1.23
N ASN A 286 -10.17 -6.05 -2.26
CA ASN A 286 -10.64 -6.42 -3.60
C ASN A 286 -10.88 -7.93 -3.76
N HIS A 287 -10.16 -8.77 -3.01
CA HIS A 287 -10.27 -10.23 -3.03
C HIS A 287 -9.95 -10.85 -1.67
N THR A 288 -10.11 -12.17 -1.56
CA THR A 288 -9.74 -12.96 -0.37
C THR A 288 -8.87 -14.16 -0.73
N ALA A 289 -8.25 -14.74 0.29
CA ALA A 289 -7.43 -15.95 0.18
C ALA A 289 -8.24 -17.22 -0.18
N GLU A 290 -9.54 -17.14 -0.37
CA GLU A 290 -10.36 -18.28 -0.73
C GLU A 290 -10.25 -18.69 -2.22
N GLY A 291 -9.56 -17.87 -3.06
CA GLY A 291 -9.28 -18.20 -4.46
C GLY A 291 -10.53 -18.36 -5.33
N ASN A 292 -10.42 -19.12 -6.43
CA ASN A 292 -11.51 -19.39 -7.36
C ASN A 292 -12.45 -20.50 -6.86
N GLU A 293 -13.31 -21.06 -7.74
CA GLU A 293 -14.27 -22.14 -7.41
C GLU A 293 -13.62 -23.41 -6.85
N GLN A 294 -12.33 -23.59 -7.11
CA GLN A 294 -11.53 -24.71 -6.61
C GLN A 294 -10.75 -24.37 -5.33
N GLY A 295 -10.91 -23.18 -4.79
CA GLY A 295 -10.22 -22.76 -3.56
C GLY A 295 -10.84 -23.32 -2.28
N PRO A 296 -10.19 -23.09 -1.13
CA PRO A 296 -10.66 -23.57 0.17
C PRO A 296 -11.88 -22.78 0.66
N THR A 297 -12.60 -23.35 1.62
CA THR A 297 -13.72 -22.72 2.34
C THR A 297 -13.24 -22.37 3.75
N LEU A 298 -12.97 -21.09 3.99
CA LEU A 298 -12.31 -20.62 5.21
C LEU A 298 -13.16 -19.59 6.00
N SER A 299 -13.96 -18.78 5.31
CA SER A 299 -14.73 -17.67 5.88
C SER A 299 -15.93 -17.35 4.99
N MET A 300 -15.89 -16.29 4.23
CA MET A 300 -17.00 -15.69 3.47
C MET A 300 -17.67 -16.67 2.50
N ARG A 301 -16.87 -17.53 1.86
CA ARG A 301 -17.39 -18.58 0.95
C ARG A 301 -18.35 -19.53 1.63
N GLY A 302 -18.02 -19.96 2.85
CA GLY A 302 -18.88 -20.87 3.63
C GLY A 302 -19.98 -20.16 4.38
N ILE A 303 -19.83 -18.87 4.66
CA ILE A 303 -20.82 -18.05 5.36
C ILE A 303 -21.95 -17.67 4.42
N ASP A 304 -21.65 -17.10 3.25
CA ASP A 304 -22.62 -16.78 2.20
C ASP A 304 -21.94 -16.40 0.88
N ASN A 305 -21.50 -17.38 0.12
CA ASN A 305 -20.74 -17.16 -1.11
C ASN A 305 -21.42 -16.19 -2.09
N ALA A 306 -22.72 -16.33 -2.29
CA ALA A 306 -23.47 -15.56 -3.28
C ALA A 306 -23.63 -14.08 -2.90
N SER A 307 -23.51 -13.74 -1.61
CA SER A 307 -23.60 -12.35 -1.12
C SER A 307 -22.25 -11.66 -1.04
N TYR A 308 -21.18 -12.40 -0.69
CA TYR A 308 -19.86 -11.80 -0.52
C TYR A 308 -19.07 -11.63 -1.82
N TYR A 309 -19.27 -12.51 -2.81
CA TYR A 309 -18.44 -12.53 -4.03
C TYR A 309 -19.23 -12.14 -5.27
N ARG A 310 -18.54 -11.51 -6.20
CA ARG A 310 -19.06 -11.25 -7.54
C ARG A 310 -19.00 -12.51 -8.36
N LEU A 311 -20.16 -13.06 -8.70
CA LEU A 311 -20.28 -14.26 -9.50
C LEU A 311 -20.58 -13.92 -10.96
N MET A 312 -20.21 -14.84 -11.88
CA MET A 312 -20.52 -14.69 -13.29
C MET A 312 -22.04 -14.69 -13.50
N PRO A 313 -22.60 -13.71 -14.21
CA PRO A 313 -24.06 -13.60 -14.37
C PRO A 313 -24.71 -14.82 -15.04
N ASP A 314 -24.05 -15.40 -16.03
CA ASP A 314 -24.54 -16.51 -16.83
C ASP A 314 -24.25 -17.89 -16.23
N ASP A 315 -23.27 -17.98 -15.33
CA ASP A 315 -22.89 -19.22 -14.65
C ASP A 315 -22.33 -18.90 -13.25
N LYS A 316 -23.21 -18.89 -12.25
CA LYS A 316 -22.88 -18.50 -10.87
C LYS A 316 -21.92 -19.46 -10.15
N ARG A 317 -21.55 -20.57 -10.78
CA ARG A 317 -20.50 -21.45 -10.27
C ARG A 317 -19.14 -20.74 -10.20
N TYR A 318 -18.89 -19.81 -11.13
CA TYR A 318 -17.61 -19.13 -11.32
C TYR A 318 -17.64 -17.70 -10.79
N TYR A 319 -16.47 -17.21 -10.42
CA TYR A 319 -16.27 -15.86 -9.91
C TYR A 319 -15.84 -14.90 -11.04
N ILE A 320 -16.26 -13.64 -10.95
CA ILE A 320 -15.58 -12.56 -11.65
C ILE A 320 -14.21 -12.41 -11.02
N ASN A 321 -13.15 -12.38 -11.86
CA ASN A 321 -11.76 -12.38 -11.43
C ASN A 321 -11.03 -11.13 -11.93
N ASP A 322 -11.50 -9.94 -11.55
CA ASP A 322 -10.85 -8.68 -11.88
C ASP A 322 -9.54 -8.46 -11.09
N SER A 323 -9.33 -9.23 -10.02
CA SER A 323 -8.11 -9.20 -9.21
C SER A 323 -6.95 -10.02 -9.77
N GLY A 324 -7.24 -10.99 -10.64
CA GLY A 324 -6.25 -11.97 -11.11
C GLY A 324 -5.96 -13.11 -10.11
N THR A 325 -6.55 -13.07 -8.90
CA THR A 325 -6.27 -14.02 -7.80
C THR A 325 -7.33 -15.11 -7.63
N GLY A 326 -8.40 -15.06 -8.43
CA GLY A 326 -9.43 -16.07 -8.48
C GLY A 326 -10.83 -15.62 -8.05
N ASN A 327 -10.95 -14.57 -7.24
CA ASN A 327 -12.24 -14.01 -6.82
C ASN A 327 -12.20 -12.48 -6.74
N THR A 328 -13.39 -11.91 -6.63
CA THR A 328 -13.58 -10.47 -6.41
C THR A 328 -14.71 -10.30 -5.39
N LEU A 329 -14.48 -9.50 -4.33
CA LEU A 329 -15.55 -9.14 -3.38
C LEU A 329 -16.58 -8.22 -4.02
N ASP A 330 -17.84 -8.38 -3.63
CA ASP A 330 -18.95 -7.58 -4.15
C ASP A 330 -19.26 -6.38 -3.24
N LEU A 331 -18.55 -5.27 -3.45
CA LEU A 331 -18.80 -4.03 -2.72
C LEU A 331 -20.08 -3.30 -3.16
N SER A 332 -20.80 -3.80 -4.15
CA SER A 332 -22.17 -3.34 -4.46
C SER A 332 -23.20 -3.91 -3.49
N HIS A 333 -22.89 -5.03 -2.82
CA HIS A 333 -23.74 -5.61 -1.78
C HIS A 333 -23.66 -4.78 -0.48
N PRO A 334 -24.79 -4.34 0.10
CA PRO A 334 -24.78 -3.43 1.26
C PRO A 334 -24.00 -3.95 2.47
N CYS A 335 -24.11 -5.24 2.81
CA CYS A 335 -23.46 -5.82 3.97
C CYS A 335 -21.94 -6.00 3.74
N VAL A 336 -21.50 -6.26 2.51
CA VAL A 336 -20.07 -6.31 2.16
C VAL A 336 -19.46 -4.91 2.20
N LEU A 337 -20.17 -3.91 1.64
CA LEU A 337 -19.78 -2.50 1.75
C LEU A 337 -19.69 -2.08 3.22
N GLN A 338 -20.65 -2.46 4.05
CA GLN A 338 -20.65 -2.19 5.49
C GLN A 338 -19.42 -2.82 6.15
N MET A 339 -19.13 -4.09 5.89
CA MET A 339 -17.96 -4.78 6.45
C MET A 339 -16.66 -4.03 6.13
N VAL A 340 -16.46 -3.62 4.89
CA VAL A 340 -15.24 -2.90 4.49
C VAL A 340 -15.18 -1.51 5.14
N THR A 341 -16.27 -0.77 5.17
CA THR A 341 -16.29 0.55 5.82
C THR A 341 -16.18 0.46 7.34
N ASP A 342 -16.71 -0.57 7.98
CA ASP A 342 -16.54 -0.84 9.41
C ASP A 342 -15.08 -1.21 9.72
N SER A 343 -14.43 -1.99 8.86
CA SER A 343 -13.01 -2.30 8.99
C SER A 343 -12.16 -1.02 8.90
N LEU A 344 -12.39 -0.17 7.91
CA LEU A 344 -11.68 1.11 7.78
C LEU A 344 -11.88 2.00 9.00
N ARG A 345 -13.12 2.11 9.52
CA ARG A 345 -13.39 2.88 10.75
C ARG A 345 -12.67 2.27 11.95
N TYR A 346 -12.70 0.94 12.11
CA TYR A 346 -12.01 0.24 13.18
C TYR A 346 -10.51 0.57 13.20
N TRP A 347 -9.85 0.43 12.05
CA TRP A 347 -8.42 0.77 11.95
C TRP A 347 -8.17 2.26 12.20
N ALA A 348 -9.07 3.13 11.73
CA ALA A 348 -8.93 4.56 11.93
C ALA A 348 -9.25 5.01 13.38
N THR A 349 -10.26 4.46 14.06
CA THR A 349 -10.71 4.97 15.38
C THR A 349 -10.16 4.18 16.56
N GLU A 350 -10.07 2.84 16.44
CA GLU A 350 -9.61 1.97 17.52
C GLU A 350 -8.11 1.69 17.45
N MET A 351 -7.55 1.70 16.25
CA MET A 351 -6.14 1.40 16.00
C MET A 351 -5.32 2.65 15.65
N HIS A 352 -5.96 3.81 15.56
CA HIS A 352 -5.40 5.15 15.30
C HIS A 352 -4.58 5.29 14.01
N VAL A 353 -4.89 4.49 12.99
CA VAL A 353 -4.23 4.57 11.68
C VAL A 353 -4.62 5.88 10.97
N ASP A 354 -3.67 6.51 10.26
CA ASP A 354 -3.83 7.84 9.64
C ASP A 354 -4.25 7.79 8.17
N GLY A 355 -4.19 6.61 7.55
CA GLY A 355 -4.60 6.45 6.16
C GLY A 355 -4.51 5.04 5.64
N PHE A 356 -4.92 4.88 4.39
CA PHE A 356 -4.96 3.60 3.69
C PHE A 356 -4.48 3.74 2.25
N ARG A 357 -3.70 2.78 1.81
CA ARG A 357 -3.43 2.50 0.39
C ARG A 357 -4.26 1.30 0.00
N PHE A 358 -5.06 1.43 -1.04
CA PHE A 358 -5.97 0.38 -1.49
C PHE A 358 -5.39 -0.36 -2.67
N ASP A 359 -5.08 -1.63 -2.46
CA ASP A 359 -4.67 -2.55 -3.50
C ASP A 359 -5.78 -2.73 -4.55
N LEU A 360 -5.42 -2.67 -5.85
CA LEU A 360 -6.34 -2.77 -6.98
C LEU A 360 -7.63 -1.96 -6.77
N ALA A 361 -7.50 -0.70 -6.38
CA ALA A 361 -8.61 0.14 -5.93
C ALA A 361 -9.71 0.34 -6.97
N THR A 362 -9.43 0.14 -8.25
CA THR A 362 -10.44 0.18 -9.33
C THR A 362 -11.58 -0.81 -9.07
N ILE A 363 -11.27 -2.01 -8.54
CA ILE A 363 -12.28 -3.03 -8.19
C ILE A 363 -13.32 -2.48 -7.20
N LEU A 364 -12.87 -1.69 -6.23
CA LEU A 364 -13.73 -1.15 -5.17
C LEU A 364 -14.73 -0.10 -5.68
N GLY A 365 -14.52 0.40 -6.89
CA GLY A 365 -15.41 1.32 -7.59
C GLY A 365 -16.15 0.71 -8.77
N ARG A 366 -16.20 -0.63 -8.90
CA ARG A 366 -16.84 -1.31 -10.03
C ARG A 366 -18.29 -1.69 -9.78
N TYR A 367 -19.17 -1.31 -10.70
CA TYR A 367 -20.46 -1.94 -10.94
C TYR A 367 -20.33 -2.98 -12.08
N HIS A 368 -21.48 -3.52 -12.54
CA HIS A 368 -21.50 -4.51 -13.62
C HIS A 368 -20.97 -3.98 -14.97
N ASP A 369 -21.13 -2.70 -15.22
CA ASP A 369 -20.75 -2.00 -16.45
C ASP A 369 -19.37 -1.34 -16.38
N GLY A 370 -18.64 -1.53 -15.29
CA GLY A 370 -17.28 -1.05 -15.10
C GLY A 370 -17.10 -0.09 -13.92
N PHE A 371 -15.99 0.66 -13.93
CA PHE A 371 -15.66 1.61 -12.88
C PHE A 371 -16.55 2.86 -12.95
N ASP A 372 -17.13 3.24 -11.82
CA ASP A 372 -17.83 4.51 -11.62
C ASP A 372 -17.27 5.23 -10.38
N GLU A 373 -16.75 6.44 -10.56
CA GLU A 373 -16.27 7.29 -9.47
C GLU A 373 -17.35 7.64 -8.42
N ARG A 374 -18.62 7.41 -8.73
CA ARG A 374 -19.78 7.57 -7.84
C ARG A 374 -20.22 6.27 -7.20
N HIS A 375 -19.42 5.22 -7.32
CA HIS A 375 -19.71 3.94 -6.67
C HIS A 375 -19.93 4.15 -5.17
N SER A 376 -20.86 3.37 -4.59
CA SER A 376 -21.26 3.48 -3.19
C SER A 376 -20.10 3.47 -2.20
N PHE A 377 -19.06 2.67 -2.44
CA PHE A 377 -17.87 2.65 -1.61
C PHE A 377 -17.10 3.98 -1.65
N LEU A 378 -16.84 4.54 -2.84
CA LEU A 378 -16.12 5.80 -2.99
C LEU A 378 -16.92 6.97 -2.39
N VAL A 379 -18.25 6.94 -2.52
CA VAL A 379 -19.15 7.92 -1.88
C VAL A 379 -19.15 7.77 -0.36
N ALA A 380 -19.24 6.53 0.15
CA ALA A 380 -19.18 6.26 1.59
C ALA A 380 -17.89 6.79 2.23
N CYS A 381 -16.73 6.50 1.65
CA CYS A 381 -15.44 7.01 2.14
C CYS A 381 -15.38 8.54 2.18
N ARG A 382 -15.97 9.22 1.20
CA ARG A 382 -15.93 10.69 1.11
C ARG A 382 -16.88 11.40 2.08
N GLN A 383 -18.02 10.81 2.38
CA GLN A 383 -19.04 11.44 3.24
C GLN A 383 -18.92 11.03 4.71
N ASP A 384 -18.27 9.91 5.00
CA ASP A 384 -18.08 9.43 6.36
C ASP A 384 -17.25 10.42 7.20
N PRO A 385 -17.70 10.83 8.39
CA PRO A 385 -17.02 11.84 9.20
C PRO A 385 -15.65 11.41 9.71
N VAL A 386 -15.37 10.12 9.81
CA VAL A 386 -14.06 9.56 10.20
C VAL A 386 -13.18 9.42 8.96
N LEU A 387 -13.65 8.69 7.94
CA LEU A 387 -12.84 8.32 6.78
C LEU A 387 -12.43 9.51 5.92
N ARG A 388 -13.26 10.58 5.85
CA ARG A 388 -12.88 11.80 5.14
C ARG A 388 -11.67 12.55 5.74
N GLN A 389 -11.26 12.21 6.96
CA GLN A 389 -10.16 12.87 7.68
C GLN A 389 -8.84 12.11 7.56
N VAL A 390 -8.85 10.88 7.09
CA VAL A 390 -7.66 10.05 6.90
C VAL A 390 -7.21 10.07 5.44
N LYS A 391 -5.95 9.73 5.21
CA LYS A 391 -5.37 9.68 3.86
C LYS A 391 -5.93 8.49 3.08
N MET A 392 -6.39 8.73 1.84
CA MET A 392 -6.91 7.71 0.92
C MET A 392 -6.05 7.69 -0.33
N ILE A 393 -5.32 6.59 -0.52
CA ILE A 393 -4.39 6.38 -1.63
C ILE A 393 -4.90 5.21 -2.47
N ALA A 394 -5.14 5.43 -3.75
CA ALA A 394 -5.57 4.38 -4.66
C ALA A 394 -4.41 3.84 -5.48
N GLU A 395 -4.33 2.54 -5.61
CA GLU A 395 -3.72 1.89 -6.76
C GLU A 395 -4.78 1.89 -7.88
N PRO A 396 -4.68 2.76 -8.89
CA PRO A 396 -5.81 3.09 -9.75
C PRO A 396 -5.92 2.18 -10.99
N TRP A 397 -5.71 0.88 -10.80
CA TRP A 397 -5.87 -0.14 -11.85
C TRP A 397 -6.34 -1.47 -11.28
N ASP A 398 -6.71 -2.39 -12.16
CA ASP A 398 -6.96 -3.81 -11.90
C ASP A 398 -6.77 -4.65 -13.18
N CYS A 399 -6.99 -5.96 -13.09
CA CYS A 399 -6.80 -6.89 -14.21
C CYS A 399 -8.03 -7.03 -15.12
N GLY A 400 -9.15 -6.42 -14.76
CA GLY A 400 -10.41 -6.52 -15.52
C GLY A 400 -10.46 -5.56 -16.72
N PRO A 401 -11.44 -5.75 -17.61
CA PRO A 401 -11.66 -4.85 -18.74
C PRO A 401 -11.87 -3.40 -18.29
N GLY A 402 -11.15 -2.45 -18.93
CA GLY A 402 -11.21 -1.05 -18.54
C GLY A 402 -10.68 -0.76 -17.13
N GLY A 403 -9.77 -1.61 -16.62
CA GLY A 403 -9.25 -1.52 -15.26
C GLY A 403 -8.35 -0.33 -14.98
N TYR A 404 -7.72 0.25 -15.98
CA TYR A 404 -6.81 1.40 -15.82
C TYR A 404 -7.58 2.72 -15.63
N GLN A 405 -7.51 3.30 -14.42
CA GLN A 405 -8.32 4.44 -14.00
C GLN A 405 -7.49 5.60 -13.42
N VAL A 406 -6.21 5.72 -13.76
CA VAL A 406 -5.35 6.84 -13.32
C VAL A 406 -5.96 8.19 -13.69
N GLY A 407 -6.06 9.09 -12.72
CA GLY A 407 -6.70 10.41 -12.85
C GLY A 407 -8.23 10.39 -12.72
N ARG A 408 -8.86 9.24 -12.48
CA ARG A 408 -10.32 9.07 -12.49
C ARG A 408 -10.95 9.00 -11.11
N PHE A 409 -10.18 8.82 -10.06
CA PHE A 409 -10.70 8.78 -8.68
C PHE A 409 -11.26 10.15 -8.25
N PRO A 410 -12.25 10.16 -7.32
CA PRO A 410 -12.89 11.40 -6.93
C PRO A 410 -11.97 12.32 -6.11
N PRO A 411 -12.28 13.63 -5.99
CA PRO A 411 -11.58 14.53 -5.08
C PRO A 411 -11.52 14.00 -3.64
N GLY A 412 -10.37 14.15 -2.99
CA GLY A 412 -10.08 13.59 -1.66
C GLY A 412 -9.24 12.31 -1.72
N TRP A 413 -9.17 11.67 -2.87
CA TRP A 413 -8.28 10.55 -3.14
C TRP A 413 -7.01 11.02 -3.84
N VAL A 414 -5.89 10.41 -3.50
CA VAL A 414 -4.64 10.49 -4.26
C VAL A 414 -4.37 9.14 -4.93
N GLU A 415 -3.55 9.13 -5.97
CA GLU A 415 -3.40 7.96 -6.83
C GLU A 415 -1.93 7.69 -7.11
N TRP A 416 -1.52 6.44 -7.04
CA TRP A 416 -0.25 6.00 -7.59
C TRP A 416 -0.18 6.35 -9.08
N ASN A 417 0.90 7.00 -9.50
CA ASN A 417 1.09 7.46 -10.87
C ASN A 417 2.17 6.62 -11.57
N ASP A 418 1.73 5.54 -12.24
CA ASP A 418 2.60 4.68 -13.04
C ASP A 418 3.20 5.42 -14.25
N LYS A 419 2.50 6.45 -14.78
CA LYS A 419 3.03 7.29 -15.86
C LYS A 419 4.26 8.08 -15.39
N PHE A 420 4.29 8.54 -14.14
CA PHE A 420 5.50 9.15 -13.57
C PHE A 420 6.64 8.12 -13.55
N ARG A 421 6.41 6.95 -12.99
CA ARG A 421 7.40 5.87 -12.92
C ARG A 421 7.98 5.54 -14.29
N ASP A 422 7.12 5.24 -15.25
CA ASP A 422 7.53 4.75 -16.56
C ASP A 422 8.22 5.83 -17.39
N THR A 423 7.69 7.05 -17.41
CA THR A 423 8.30 8.18 -18.11
C THR A 423 9.68 8.53 -17.53
N VAL A 424 9.80 8.59 -16.20
CA VAL A 424 11.07 8.95 -15.56
C VAL A 424 12.13 7.86 -15.78
N ARG A 425 11.74 6.59 -15.73
CA ARG A 425 12.64 5.47 -16.07
C ARG A 425 13.11 5.54 -17.52
N ALA A 426 12.19 5.69 -18.47
CA ALA A 426 12.50 5.79 -19.91
C ALA A 426 13.39 7.00 -20.22
N PHE A 427 13.11 8.17 -19.62
CA PHE A 427 13.89 9.39 -19.79
C PHE A 427 15.35 9.22 -19.34
N TRP A 428 15.59 8.72 -18.14
CA TRP A 428 16.95 8.52 -17.62
C TRP A 428 17.70 7.36 -18.27
N LYS A 429 16.96 6.39 -18.80
CA LYS A 429 17.55 5.35 -19.67
C LYS A 429 18.05 5.95 -21.00
N GLY A 430 17.44 7.05 -21.46
CA GLY A 430 17.80 7.77 -22.68
C GLY A 430 16.95 7.36 -23.89
N ASP A 431 15.73 6.86 -23.67
CA ASP A 431 14.79 6.53 -24.72
C ASP A 431 14.37 7.80 -25.48
N ASP A 432 14.05 7.65 -26.76
CA ASP A 432 13.62 8.76 -27.62
C ASP A 432 12.21 9.26 -27.27
N GLY A 433 11.93 10.54 -27.52
CA GLY A 433 10.61 11.13 -27.43
C GLY A 433 10.05 11.33 -26.01
N GLN A 434 10.90 11.28 -24.97
CA GLN A 434 10.45 11.35 -23.58
C GLN A 434 10.40 12.78 -23.00
N LEU A 435 10.94 13.79 -23.70
CA LEU A 435 11.19 15.12 -23.12
C LEU A 435 9.89 15.83 -22.67
N ALA A 436 8.87 15.85 -23.55
CA ALA A 436 7.59 16.51 -23.25
C ALA A 436 6.80 15.78 -22.14
N ASP A 437 6.79 14.44 -22.17
CA ASP A 437 6.16 13.65 -21.11
C ASP A 437 6.88 13.84 -19.78
N PHE A 438 8.21 13.86 -19.77
CA PHE A 438 9.00 14.13 -18.57
C PHE A 438 8.65 15.51 -17.97
N ALA A 439 8.57 16.55 -18.78
CA ALA A 439 8.15 17.88 -18.32
C ALA A 439 6.75 17.85 -17.67
N SER A 440 5.80 17.12 -18.27
CA SER A 440 4.46 16.93 -17.70
C SER A 440 4.52 16.19 -16.34
N ARG A 441 5.37 15.16 -16.22
CA ARG A 441 5.57 14.46 -14.92
C ARG A 441 6.13 15.39 -13.85
N MET A 442 7.09 16.24 -14.21
CA MET A 442 7.68 17.21 -13.27
C MET A 442 6.67 18.21 -12.70
N THR A 443 5.58 18.49 -13.42
CA THR A 443 4.46 19.36 -13.00
C THR A 443 3.26 18.60 -12.43
N ALA A 444 3.45 17.38 -11.92
CA ALA A 444 2.44 16.50 -11.33
C ALA A 444 1.38 16.02 -12.31
N SER A 445 1.73 15.81 -13.57
CA SER A 445 0.82 15.23 -14.58
C SER A 445 -0.52 15.96 -14.64
N GLY A 446 -0.46 17.31 -14.79
CA GLY A 446 -1.63 18.18 -14.74
C GLY A 446 -2.73 17.80 -15.72
N GLU A 447 -2.39 17.19 -16.87
CA GLU A 447 -3.32 16.68 -17.87
C GLU A 447 -4.26 15.60 -17.32
N MET A 448 -3.82 14.85 -16.29
CA MET A 448 -4.62 13.81 -15.64
C MET A 448 -5.27 14.31 -14.34
N PHE A 449 -4.55 15.10 -13.54
CA PHE A 449 -4.95 15.42 -12.18
C PHE A 449 -5.53 16.82 -12.00
N ASN A 450 -5.26 17.79 -12.91
CA ASN A 450 -5.79 19.17 -12.77
C ASN A 450 -7.26 19.27 -13.22
N GLN A 451 -8.13 18.56 -12.53
CA GLN A 451 -9.57 18.56 -12.77
C GLN A 451 -10.35 18.53 -11.45
N ARG A 452 -11.57 19.05 -11.47
CA ARG A 452 -12.49 19.04 -10.32
C ARG A 452 -11.89 19.58 -9.01
N GLY A 453 -10.97 20.53 -9.09
CA GLY A 453 -10.34 21.14 -7.92
C GLY A 453 -9.30 20.25 -7.22
N ARG A 454 -8.89 19.15 -7.83
CA ARG A 454 -7.76 18.34 -7.34
C ARG A 454 -6.48 19.17 -7.36
N ARG A 455 -5.50 18.75 -6.59
CA ARG A 455 -4.24 19.46 -6.39
C ARG A 455 -3.06 18.61 -6.90
N PRO A 456 -1.87 19.18 -7.10
CA PRO A 456 -0.68 18.43 -7.54
C PRO A 456 -0.38 17.20 -6.68
N TYR A 457 -0.61 17.27 -5.38
CA TYR A 457 -0.41 16.15 -4.46
C TYR A 457 -1.31 14.93 -4.73
N ALA A 458 -2.34 15.06 -5.60
CA ALA A 458 -3.15 13.91 -6.01
C ALA A 458 -2.35 12.87 -6.80
N SER A 459 -1.23 13.28 -7.42
CA SER A 459 -0.26 12.38 -8.03
C SER A 459 0.71 11.87 -6.97
N VAL A 460 0.63 10.60 -6.59
CA VAL A 460 1.68 9.92 -5.84
C VAL A 460 2.75 9.48 -6.83
N ASN A 461 3.88 10.17 -6.78
CA ASN A 461 5.01 9.92 -7.65
C ASN A 461 5.91 8.85 -7.03
N PHE A 462 6.31 7.87 -7.82
CA PHE A 462 7.28 6.86 -7.41
C PHE A 462 8.15 6.43 -8.58
N VAL A 463 9.35 5.96 -8.29
CA VAL A 463 10.26 5.33 -9.25
C VAL A 463 10.23 3.83 -9.07
N THR A 464 10.11 3.39 -7.85
CA THR A 464 10.08 1.99 -7.40
C THR A 464 8.92 1.80 -6.42
N ALA A 465 8.44 0.57 -6.29
CA ALA A 465 7.48 0.13 -5.29
C ALA A 465 7.90 -1.27 -4.77
N HIS A 466 7.12 -1.87 -3.86
CA HIS A 466 7.38 -3.22 -3.37
C HIS A 466 7.45 -4.26 -4.49
N ASP A 467 6.64 -4.07 -5.54
CA ASP A 467 6.67 -4.85 -6.77
C ASP A 467 7.59 -4.20 -7.81
N GLY A 468 8.38 -5.00 -8.50
CA GLY A 468 9.39 -4.53 -9.43
C GLY A 468 10.80 -4.50 -8.84
N PHE A 469 11.75 -3.91 -9.58
CA PHE A 469 13.12 -3.74 -9.13
C PHE A 469 13.25 -2.70 -8.02
N THR A 470 14.19 -2.94 -7.10
CA THR A 470 14.71 -1.86 -6.24
C THR A 470 15.41 -0.79 -7.09
N LEU A 471 15.68 0.37 -6.53
CA LEU A 471 16.37 1.43 -7.27
C LEU A 471 17.79 1.02 -7.72
N HIS A 472 18.50 0.26 -6.88
CA HIS A 472 19.80 -0.29 -7.24
C HIS A 472 19.68 -1.29 -8.40
N ASP A 473 18.68 -2.18 -8.35
CA ASP A 473 18.49 -3.20 -9.39
C ASP A 473 18.02 -2.58 -10.71
N LEU A 474 17.22 -1.52 -10.65
CA LEU A 474 16.78 -0.74 -11.81
C LEU A 474 17.95 -0.20 -12.66
N VAL A 475 19.08 0.11 -12.02
CA VAL A 475 20.28 0.61 -12.70
C VAL A 475 21.37 -0.46 -12.89
N SER A 476 21.08 -1.70 -12.50
CA SER A 476 22.08 -2.79 -12.51
C SER A 476 21.65 -4.01 -13.33
N TYR A 477 20.36 -4.14 -13.66
CA TYR A 477 19.84 -5.30 -14.38
C TYR A 477 18.96 -4.88 -15.54
N ASN A 478 19.13 -5.52 -16.70
CA ASN A 478 18.20 -5.42 -17.82
C ASN A 478 17.08 -6.45 -17.70
N ASP A 479 17.44 -7.67 -17.30
CA ASP A 479 16.53 -8.79 -17.19
C ASP A 479 16.18 -9.08 -15.72
N LYS A 480 15.00 -9.66 -15.49
CA LYS A 480 14.63 -10.12 -14.16
C LYS A 480 15.32 -11.43 -13.81
N HIS A 481 15.66 -11.59 -12.54
CA HIS A 481 16.31 -12.78 -11.97
C HIS A 481 15.47 -13.31 -10.80
N ASN A 482 14.30 -13.92 -11.13
CA ASN A 482 13.34 -14.46 -10.18
C ASN A 482 13.51 -15.97 -9.94
N GLU A 483 14.66 -16.56 -10.26
CA GLU A 483 14.92 -18.00 -10.12
C GLU A 483 14.68 -18.48 -8.68
N ALA A 484 14.95 -17.62 -7.69
CA ALA A 484 14.70 -17.92 -6.28
C ALA A 484 13.21 -18.16 -5.93
N ASN A 485 12.27 -17.70 -6.78
CA ASN A 485 10.84 -17.92 -6.60
C ASN A 485 10.38 -19.30 -7.08
N ASP A 486 11.25 -20.05 -7.75
CA ASP A 486 10.97 -21.40 -8.29
C ASP A 486 9.73 -21.42 -9.21
N GLU A 487 9.61 -20.38 -10.07
CA GLU A 487 8.55 -20.22 -11.08
C GLU A 487 9.10 -20.14 -12.51
N ASN A 488 10.29 -20.72 -12.71
CA ASN A 488 11.02 -20.72 -13.99
C ASN A 488 11.24 -19.31 -14.56
N ASN A 489 11.38 -18.31 -13.69
CA ASN A 489 11.54 -16.90 -14.05
C ASN A 489 10.38 -16.35 -14.94
N GLN A 490 9.17 -16.92 -14.80
CA GLN A 490 7.99 -16.48 -15.56
C GLN A 490 7.18 -15.40 -14.84
N ASP A 491 7.31 -15.32 -13.51
CA ASP A 491 6.64 -14.36 -12.64
C ASP A 491 7.28 -12.96 -12.73
N GLY A 492 6.55 -11.95 -12.29
CA GLY A 492 6.99 -10.54 -12.33
C GLY A 492 6.99 -9.93 -13.73
N SER A 493 7.30 -8.64 -13.81
CA SER A 493 7.29 -7.88 -15.08
C SER A 493 8.48 -8.22 -15.97
N ASN A 494 8.22 -8.37 -17.29
CA ASN A 494 9.26 -8.48 -18.30
C ASN A 494 9.75 -7.10 -18.81
N ASN A 495 8.99 -6.04 -18.58
CA ASN A 495 9.34 -4.69 -19.00
C ASN A 495 9.55 -3.81 -17.76
N ASN A 496 10.79 -3.66 -17.36
CA ASN A 496 11.16 -2.87 -16.17
C ASN A 496 11.60 -1.44 -16.50
N LEU A 497 11.81 -1.11 -17.77
CA LEU A 497 12.42 0.14 -18.23
C LEU A 497 13.76 0.40 -17.51
N SER A 498 14.48 -0.66 -17.18
CA SER A 498 15.76 -0.67 -16.50
C SER A 498 16.94 -0.61 -17.48
N TRP A 499 18.12 -0.33 -16.95
CA TRP A 499 19.35 -0.38 -17.72
C TRP A 499 20.53 -0.79 -16.84
N ASN A 500 21.25 -1.83 -17.24
CA ASN A 500 22.40 -2.38 -16.50
C ASN A 500 23.70 -1.59 -16.68
N HIS A 501 23.72 -0.56 -17.52
CA HIS A 501 24.87 0.29 -17.86
C HIS A 501 26.07 -0.46 -18.44
N GLY A 502 25.81 -1.59 -19.08
CA GLY A 502 26.81 -2.37 -19.83
C GLY A 502 27.21 -3.70 -19.22
N VAL A 503 26.87 -3.94 -17.94
CA VAL A 503 27.13 -5.23 -17.26
C VAL A 503 25.89 -5.63 -16.47
N GLU A 504 25.42 -6.85 -16.69
CA GLU A 504 24.27 -7.42 -15.95
C GLU A 504 24.69 -7.78 -14.53
N GLY A 505 24.05 -7.17 -13.53
CA GLY A 505 24.31 -7.39 -12.12
C GLY A 505 25.57 -6.70 -11.59
N PRO A 506 26.18 -7.24 -10.51
CA PRO A 506 27.35 -6.66 -9.86
C PRO A 506 28.57 -6.57 -10.78
N THR A 507 29.37 -5.50 -10.62
CA THR A 507 30.62 -5.32 -11.36
C THR A 507 31.64 -4.56 -10.51
N ASP A 508 32.92 -4.82 -10.76
CA ASP A 508 34.04 -4.06 -10.16
C ASP A 508 34.50 -2.89 -11.05
N ASP A 509 33.83 -2.66 -12.19
CA ASP A 509 34.16 -1.56 -13.08
C ASP A 509 33.78 -0.21 -12.43
N PRO A 510 34.75 0.65 -12.11
CA PRO A 510 34.51 1.91 -11.39
C PRO A 510 33.72 2.93 -12.21
N GLU A 511 33.82 2.90 -13.56
CA GLU A 511 33.10 3.85 -14.43
C GLU A 511 31.60 3.49 -14.48
N ILE A 512 31.32 2.18 -14.62
CA ILE A 512 29.94 1.68 -14.59
C ILE A 512 29.31 1.97 -13.22
N ASN A 513 29.99 1.67 -12.12
CA ASN A 513 29.49 1.92 -10.78
C ASN A 513 29.28 3.43 -10.52
N ALA A 514 30.20 4.28 -10.93
CA ALA A 514 30.04 5.73 -10.82
C ALA A 514 28.79 6.25 -11.59
N LEU A 515 28.52 5.67 -12.78
CA LEU A 515 27.34 6.02 -13.57
C LEU A 515 26.05 5.49 -12.92
N ARG A 516 26.03 4.25 -12.42
CA ARG A 516 24.89 3.69 -11.66
C ARG A 516 24.55 4.55 -10.44
N HIS A 517 25.53 4.95 -9.65
CA HIS A 517 25.36 5.84 -8.50
C HIS A 517 24.85 7.22 -8.90
N ARG A 518 25.30 7.77 -10.02
CA ARG A 518 24.78 9.03 -10.56
C ARG A 518 23.30 8.87 -10.95
N GLN A 519 22.95 7.79 -11.63
CA GLN A 519 21.57 7.52 -12.03
C GLN A 519 20.64 7.36 -10.83
N MET A 520 21.05 6.66 -9.77
CA MET A 520 20.24 6.60 -8.54
C MET A 520 20.01 8.01 -7.95
N ARG A 521 21.02 8.89 -7.96
CA ARG A 521 20.85 10.29 -7.55
C ARG A 521 19.91 11.06 -8.49
N ASN A 522 19.97 10.81 -9.80
CA ASN A 522 19.06 11.41 -10.78
C ASN A 522 17.59 11.02 -10.49
N PHE A 523 17.34 9.75 -10.23
CA PHE A 523 16.00 9.27 -9.88
C PHE A 523 15.47 9.92 -8.60
N PHE A 524 16.28 9.95 -7.53
CA PHE A 524 15.86 10.62 -6.29
C PHE A 524 15.69 12.14 -6.45
N ALA A 525 16.57 12.80 -7.19
CA ALA A 525 16.43 14.23 -7.45
C ALA A 525 15.16 14.53 -8.26
N THR A 526 14.89 13.74 -9.31
CA THR A 526 13.65 13.86 -10.09
C THR A 526 12.42 13.66 -9.20
N LEU A 527 12.38 12.58 -8.41
CA LEU A 527 11.26 12.25 -7.53
C LEU A 527 10.99 13.34 -6.49
N LEU A 528 12.03 13.82 -5.83
CA LEU A 528 11.90 14.73 -4.68
C LEU A 528 11.77 16.20 -5.09
N LEU A 529 12.20 16.58 -6.30
CA LEU A 529 12.08 17.95 -6.82
C LEU A 529 10.84 18.14 -7.71
N ALA A 530 10.20 17.07 -8.17
CA ALA A 530 8.94 17.13 -8.92
C ALA A 530 7.78 17.59 -8.03
N GLN A 531 6.78 18.23 -8.64
CA GLN A 531 5.46 18.46 -8.00
C GLN A 531 4.75 17.11 -7.77
N GLY A 532 3.88 17.04 -6.77
CA GLY A 532 3.18 15.80 -6.40
C GLY A 532 3.60 15.30 -5.01
N THR A 533 3.12 14.12 -4.62
CA THR A 533 3.48 13.45 -3.37
C THR A 533 4.50 12.36 -3.67
N PRO A 534 5.75 12.48 -3.21
CA PRO A 534 6.76 11.45 -3.46
C PRO A 534 6.60 10.26 -2.52
N MET A 535 6.86 9.06 -3.07
CA MET A 535 6.97 7.80 -2.32
C MET A 535 8.35 7.18 -2.53
N ILE A 536 8.97 6.73 -1.44
CA ILE A 536 10.27 6.07 -1.39
C ILE A 536 10.07 4.66 -0.82
N VAL A 537 10.69 3.65 -1.41
CA VAL A 537 10.73 2.29 -0.87
C VAL A 537 11.87 2.17 0.13
N ALA A 538 11.61 1.56 1.27
CA ALA A 538 12.60 1.36 2.34
C ALA A 538 13.84 0.62 1.85
N GLY A 539 14.99 1.23 2.08
CA GLY A 539 16.30 0.73 1.66
C GLY A 539 16.81 1.29 0.34
N ASP A 540 15.96 1.85 -0.53
CA ASP A 540 16.42 2.48 -1.77
C ASP A 540 17.31 3.68 -1.48
N GLU A 541 17.08 4.41 -0.39
CA GLU A 541 17.86 5.56 0.06
C GLU A 541 19.32 5.24 0.39
N PHE A 542 19.65 3.96 0.51
CA PHE A 542 21.03 3.47 0.66
C PHE A 542 21.37 2.30 -0.25
N ALA A 543 20.70 2.24 -1.41
CA ALA A 543 20.98 1.30 -2.51
C ALA A 543 20.78 -0.19 -2.16
N ARG A 544 19.66 -0.55 -1.49
CA ARG A 544 19.26 -1.94 -1.27
C ARG A 544 19.10 -2.68 -2.59
N THR A 545 19.54 -3.93 -2.64
CA THR A 545 19.36 -4.83 -3.80
C THR A 545 18.50 -6.04 -3.43
N GLN A 546 17.72 -6.52 -4.37
CA GLN A 546 17.03 -7.82 -4.39
C GLN A 546 17.73 -8.78 -5.37
N HIS A 547 18.97 -8.45 -5.78
CA HIS A 547 19.78 -9.26 -6.71
C HIS A 547 19.09 -9.50 -8.06
N GLY A 548 18.32 -8.52 -8.56
CA GLY A 548 17.59 -8.61 -9.81
C GLY A 548 16.26 -9.36 -9.70
N ASN A 549 15.84 -9.76 -8.50
CA ASN A 549 14.49 -10.26 -8.30
C ASN A 549 13.50 -9.09 -8.28
N ASN A 550 12.55 -9.08 -9.24
CA ASN A 550 11.56 -8.02 -9.36
C ASN A 550 10.16 -8.43 -8.88
N ASN A 551 10.05 -9.57 -8.18
CA ASN A 551 8.78 -10.08 -7.65
C ASN A 551 8.99 -10.85 -6.34
N ALA A 552 9.49 -10.17 -5.32
CA ALA A 552 9.91 -10.79 -4.05
C ALA A 552 8.73 -11.20 -3.13
N TYR A 553 7.52 -11.46 -3.69
CA TYR A 553 6.30 -11.73 -2.93
C TYR A 553 6.38 -12.96 -2.02
N CYS A 554 7.24 -13.92 -2.35
CA CYS A 554 7.45 -15.15 -1.59
C CYS A 554 8.84 -15.21 -0.93
N GLN A 555 9.60 -14.11 -0.90
CA GLN A 555 10.98 -14.07 -0.42
C GLN A 555 11.06 -13.53 1.01
N ASP A 556 10.63 -14.34 1.99
CA ASP A 556 10.92 -14.10 3.41
C ASP A 556 12.37 -14.52 3.72
N SER A 557 13.31 -13.82 3.09
CA SER A 557 14.74 -14.11 3.06
C SER A 557 15.55 -12.83 2.91
N GLU A 558 16.88 -12.96 2.85
CA GLU A 558 17.79 -11.84 2.59
C GLU A 558 17.50 -11.08 1.27
N ILE A 559 16.80 -11.70 0.33
CA ILE A 559 16.34 -11.05 -0.90
C ILE A 559 15.28 -9.97 -0.58
N GLY A 560 14.28 -10.31 0.24
CA GLY A 560 13.21 -9.39 0.60
C GLY A 560 13.56 -8.43 1.74
N TRP A 561 14.51 -8.80 2.63
CA TRP A 561 14.83 -8.02 3.81
C TRP A 561 15.78 -6.87 3.52
N VAL A 562 15.61 -5.76 4.22
CA VAL A 562 16.50 -4.60 4.16
C VAL A 562 17.85 -4.95 4.77
N ASN A 563 18.93 -4.74 4.00
CA ASN A 563 20.30 -4.91 4.49
C ASN A 563 20.80 -3.60 5.10
N TRP A 564 21.07 -3.61 6.39
CA TRP A 564 21.53 -2.45 7.16
C TRP A 564 23.07 -2.31 7.21
N ASP A 565 23.79 -3.21 6.54
CA ASP A 565 25.25 -3.07 6.37
C ASP A 565 25.53 -2.13 5.21
N LEU A 566 25.60 -0.83 5.53
CA LEU A 566 25.72 0.22 4.54
C LEU A 566 27.15 0.30 3.99
N SER A 567 27.27 0.20 2.66
CA SER A 567 28.51 0.55 1.97
C SER A 567 28.80 2.06 2.08
N GLU A 568 30.03 2.48 1.76
CA GLU A 568 30.40 3.89 1.69
C GLU A 568 29.53 4.66 0.69
N ASP A 569 29.27 4.06 -0.46
CA ASP A 569 28.39 4.62 -1.49
C ASP A 569 26.94 4.70 -1.03
N GLY A 570 26.41 3.67 -0.35
CA GLY A 570 25.09 3.69 0.26
C GLY A 570 24.94 4.79 1.31
N ALA A 571 25.96 4.98 2.15
CA ALA A 571 25.97 6.06 3.13
C ALA A 571 26.03 7.47 2.47
N THR A 572 26.71 7.58 1.33
CA THR A 572 26.76 8.83 0.53
C THR A 572 25.40 9.11 -0.10
N LEU A 573 24.75 8.09 -0.68
CA LEU A 573 23.42 8.23 -1.25
C LEU A 573 22.39 8.64 -0.17
N LEU A 574 22.43 8.02 1.01
CA LEU A 574 21.56 8.38 2.13
C LEU A 574 21.68 9.86 2.53
N LYS A 575 22.93 10.39 2.59
CA LYS A 575 23.16 11.81 2.87
C LYS A 575 22.57 12.71 1.78
N PHE A 576 22.71 12.29 0.53
CA PHE A 576 22.17 13.00 -0.62
C PHE A 576 20.63 13.05 -0.59
N VAL A 577 19.96 11.92 -0.34
CA VAL A 577 18.50 11.83 -0.21
C VAL A 577 17.98 12.70 0.93
N LYS A 578 18.60 12.64 2.11
CA LYS A 578 18.25 13.51 3.25
C LYS A 578 18.34 15.00 2.89
N ARG A 579 19.35 15.38 2.12
CA ARG A 579 19.51 16.76 1.63
C ARG A 579 18.38 17.16 0.68
N LEU A 580 18.01 16.30 -0.26
CA LEU A 580 16.90 16.56 -1.19
C LEU A 580 15.55 16.72 -0.46
N ILE A 581 15.26 15.86 0.50
CA ILE A 581 14.06 15.97 1.34
C ILE A 581 14.05 17.30 2.09
N LYS A 582 15.18 17.69 2.68
CA LYS A 582 15.32 19.00 3.35
C LYS A 582 15.06 20.16 2.39
N LEU A 583 15.62 20.13 1.18
CA LEU A 583 15.36 21.15 0.16
C LEU A 583 13.88 21.22 -0.20
N ARG A 584 13.23 20.08 -0.49
CA ARG A 584 11.80 20.03 -0.76
C ARG A 584 10.97 20.67 0.35
N LEU A 585 11.29 20.39 1.61
CA LEU A 585 10.56 20.93 2.76
C LEU A 585 10.87 22.42 2.99
N THR A 586 12.08 22.88 2.64
CA THR A 586 12.50 24.27 2.77
C THR A 586 11.85 25.18 1.73
N TYR A 587 11.74 24.73 0.48
CA TYR A 587 11.25 25.52 -0.64
C TYR A 587 9.80 25.14 -1.00
N PRO A 588 8.79 25.95 -0.59
CA PRO A 588 7.38 25.67 -0.90
C PRO A 588 7.07 25.55 -2.40
N ILE A 589 7.90 26.19 -3.26
CA ILE A 589 7.72 26.11 -4.71
C ILE A 589 7.90 24.68 -5.26
N LEU A 590 8.65 23.81 -4.56
CA LEU A 590 8.83 22.39 -4.92
C LEU A 590 7.65 21.50 -4.51
N ARG A 591 6.70 22.02 -3.75
CA ARG A 591 5.53 21.29 -3.22
C ARG A 591 4.27 22.16 -3.19
N ARG A 592 3.96 22.75 -4.34
CA ARG A 592 2.86 23.71 -4.46
C ARG A 592 1.49 23.07 -4.25
N GLY A 593 0.59 23.83 -3.66
CA GLY A 593 -0.83 23.48 -3.59
C GLY A 593 -1.63 23.79 -4.87
N ARG A 594 -0.98 24.27 -5.94
CA ARG A 594 -1.59 24.56 -7.25
C ARG A 594 -0.66 24.10 -8.36
N PHE A 595 -1.24 23.64 -9.47
CA PHE A 595 -0.46 23.24 -10.62
C PHE A 595 0.33 24.41 -11.20
N LEU A 596 1.52 24.11 -11.71
CA LEU A 596 2.32 25.01 -12.55
C LEU A 596 1.78 24.92 -13.97
N VAL A 597 1.32 26.05 -14.51
CA VAL A 597 0.63 26.07 -15.82
C VAL A 597 1.12 27.18 -16.76
N GLY A 598 2.23 27.85 -16.38
CA GLY A 598 2.79 28.96 -17.17
C GLY A 598 2.02 30.27 -16.95
N ASN A 599 1.33 30.44 -15.81
CA ASN A 599 0.65 31.68 -15.48
C ASN A 599 1.65 32.84 -15.41
N TYR A 600 1.38 33.91 -16.16
CA TYR A 600 2.24 35.09 -16.26
C TYR A 600 1.76 36.17 -15.28
N ASN A 601 2.67 36.72 -14.49
CA ASN A 601 2.47 37.88 -13.67
C ASN A 601 3.03 39.11 -14.40
N GLU A 602 2.13 39.97 -14.89
CA GLU A 602 2.49 41.17 -15.68
C GLU A 602 3.26 42.21 -14.87
N ASP A 603 3.02 42.31 -13.56
CA ASP A 603 3.61 43.34 -12.69
C ASP A 603 5.13 43.15 -12.52
N ILE A 604 5.58 41.90 -12.54
CA ILE A 604 7.00 41.55 -12.33
C ILE A 604 7.63 40.81 -13.54
N GLY A 605 6.86 40.59 -14.61
CA GLY A 605 7.34 40.03 -15.86
C GLY A 605 7.80 38.56 -15.80
N VAL A 606 7.23 37.74 -14.90
CA VAL A 606 7.63 36.32 -14.70
C VAL A 606 6.47 35.36 -14.84
N LYS A 607 6.76 34.13 -15.28
CA LYS A 607 5.81 32.99 -15.29
C LYS A 607 6.04 32.13 -14.05
N ASP A 608 5.00 31.42 -13.62
CA ASP A 608 5.13 30.46 -12.52
C ASP A 608 5.99 29.22 -12.89
N VAL A 609 6.05 28.88 -14.18
CA VAL A 609 7.00 27.98 -14.80
C VAL A 609 7.33 28.41 -16.22
N THR A 610 8.61 28.35 -16.56
CA THR A 610 9.12 28.54 -17.92
C THR A 610 10.03 27.39 -18.29
N TRP A 611 9.82 26.84 -19.45
CA TRP A 611 10.65 25.73 -19.97
C TRP A 611 11.72 26.32 -20.89
N LEU A 612 12.97 25.96 -20.65
CA LEU A 612 14.13 26.54 -21.31
C LEU A 612 14.88 25.50 -22.15
N ALA A 613 15.29 25.89 -23.33
CA ALA A 613 16.25 25.16 -24.14
C ALA A 613 17.69 25.36 -23.60
N PRO A 614 18.67 24.55 -24.04
CA PRO A 614 20.05 24.68 -23.59
C PRO A 614 20.68 26.05 -23.81
N ASP A 615 20.24 26.81 -24.80
CA ASP A 615 20.71 28.18 -25.06
C ASP A 615 20.09 29.24 -24.12
N GLY A 616 19.30 28.83 -23.13
CA GLY A 616 18.65 29.72 -22.16
C GLY A 616 17.35 30.34 -22.65
N SER A 617 16.97 30.15 -23.92
CA SER A 617 15.71 30.64 -24.47
C SER A 617 14.51 29.76 -24.09
N GLU A 618 13.28 30.33 -24.14
CA GLU A 618 12.05 29.53 -23.95
C GLU A 618 11.90 28.52 -25.08
N MET A 619 11.58 27.28 -24.73
CA MET A 619 11.44 26.16 -25.67
C MET A 619 10.38 26.42 -26.75
N THR A 620 10.72 26.19 -28.01
CA THR A 620 9.83 26.29 -29.16
C THR A 620 9.04 25.00 -29.36
N ILE A 621 7.98 25.07 -30.20
CA ILE A 621 7.16 23.90 -30.59
C ILE A 621 8.04 22.83 -31.24
N GLU A 622 8.98 23.23 -32.10
CA GLU A 622 9.89 22.32 -32.81
C GLU A 622 10.81 21.58 -31.83
N GLN A 623 11.30 22.26 -30.79
CA GLN A 623 12.13 21.63 -29.77
C GLN A 623 11.34 20.65 -28.90
N TRP A 624 10.05 20.93 -28.59
CA TRP A 624 9.16 19.99 -27.93
C TRP A 624 8.86 18.74 -28.76
N GLN A 625 8.89 18.86 -30.09
CA GLN A 625 8.62 17.77 -31.02
C GLN A 625 9.89 16.99 -31.42
N ASP A 626 11.07 17.44 -30.99
CA ASP A 626 12.33 16.75 -31.24
C ASP A 626 12.40 15.45 -30.44
N SER A 627 12.30 14.34 -31.15
CA SER A 627 12.39 13.00 -30.53
C SER A 627 13.75 12.71 -29.89
N HIS A 628 14.80 13.44 -30.29
CA HIS A 628 16.15 13.29 -29.75
C HIS A 628 16.49 14.32 -28.64
N GLY A 629 15.56 15.22 -28.34
CA GLY A 629 15.70 16.17 -27.24
C GLY A 629 15.81 15.45 -25.90
N ARG A 630 16.89 15.71 -25.12
CA ARG A 630 17.18 15.09 -23.83
C ARG A 630 17.68 16.06 -22.77
N CYS A 631 17.71 17.35 -23.09
CA CYS A 631 18.14 18.39 -22.16
C CYS A 631 17.12 19.53 -22.13
N LEU A 632 16.74 19.95 -20.94
CA LEU A 632 15.84 21.09 -20.72
C LEU A 632 16.09 21.74 -19.37
N GLY A 633 15.69 23.02 -19.26
CA GLY A 633 15.58 23.77 -18.01
C GLY A 633 14.13 23.97 -17.60
N MET A 634 13.84 23.84 -16.32
CA MET A 634 12.55 24.17 -15.69
C MET A 634 12.79 25.35 -14.73
N LEU A 635 12.46 26.55 -15.16
CA LEU A 635 12.54 27.75 -14.33
C LEU A 635 11.23 27.94 -13.60
N MET A 636 11.25 27.85 -12.29
CA MET A 636 10.11 28.04 -11.40
C MET A 636 10.26 29.35 -10.63
N ASP A 637 9.26 30.23 -10.70
CA ASP A 637 9.25 31.49 -9.96
C ASP A 637 8.10 31.59 -8.98
N GLY A 638 8.43 31.58 -7.69
CA GLY A 638 7.45 31.63 -6.60
C GLY A 638 6.71 32.96 -6.53
N ARG A 639 7.26 34.03 -7.09
CA ARG A 639 6.65 35.38 -7.09
C ARG A 639 5.48 35.51 -8.06
N ALA A 640 5.40 34.61 -9.05
CA ALA A 640 4.28 34.61 -10.01
C ALA A 640 2.94 34.22 -9.38
N GLN A 641 2.91 33.87 -8.09
CA GLN A 641 1.68 33.49 -7.40
C GLN A 641 0.97 34.70 -6.74
N GLU A 642 -0.23 34.93 -7.18
CA GLU A 642 -1.20 35.73 -6.44
C GLU A 642 -1.83 34.90 -5.29
N THR A 643 -1.09 34.62 -4.24
CA THR A 643 -1.69 34.09 -3.01
C THR A 643 -1.43 35.10 -1.90
N GLY A 644 -2.50 35.65 -1.33
CA GLY A 644 -2.40 36.59 -0.19
C GLY A 644 -1.73 36.03 1.07
N ILE A 645 -1.20 34.81 1.00
CA ILE A 645 -0.47 34.13 2.09
C ILE A 645 0.99 34.00 1.68
N ARG A 646 1.83 34.87 2.21
CA ARG A 646 3.30 34.77 2.05
C ARG A 646 3.83 33.69 3.01
N ARG A 647 4.50 32.69 2.47
CA ARG A 647 5.25 31.66 3.23
C ARG A 647 6.75 31.96 3.06
N LYS A 648 7.54 31.75 4.12
CA LYS A 648 9.01 31.85 4.03
C LYS A 648 9.53 30.95 2.90
N GLY A 649 10.33 31.49 1.98
CA GLY A 649 10.82 30.79 0.78
C GLY A 649 9.77 30.55 -0.30
N GLY A 650 8.56 31.09 -0.15
CA GLY A 650 7.50 30.98 -1.17
C GLY A 650 7.74 31.82 -2.43
N ASP A 651 8.62 32.79 -2.33
CA ASP A 651 9.06 33.73 -3.36
C ASP A 651 10.41 33.34 -4.01
N ALA A 652 10.95 32.17 -3.67
CA ALA A 652 12.17 31.68 -4.27
C ALA A 652 12.01 31.43 -5.78
N THR A 653 13.08 31.69 -6.52
CA THR A 653 13.18 31.34 -7.93
C THR A 653 14.22 30.25 -8.10
N LEU A 654 13.81 29.11 -8.65
CA LEU A 654 14.63 27.93 -8.83
C LEU A 654 14.71 27.54 -10.30
N LEU A 655 15.90 27.15 -10.74
CA LEU A 655 16.14 26.59 -12.06
C LEU A 655 16.61 25.13 -11.92
N LEU A 656 15.78 24.20 -12.39
CA LEU A 656 16.14 22.80 -12.53
C LEU A 656 16.60 22.55 -13.94
N VAL A 657 17.82 22.02 -14.13
CA VAL A 657 18.37 21.66 -15.44
C VAL A 657 18.59 20.15 -15.46
N VAL A 658 18.07 19.48 -16.48
CA VAL A 658 18.25 18.04 -16.68
C VAL A 658 18.94 17.78 -18.02
N ASN A 659 19.89 16.85 -18.01
CA ASN A 659 20.58 16.36 -19.19
C ASN A 659 20.59 14.82 -19.17
N ALA A 660 19.66 14.17 -19.86
CA ALA A 660 19.65 12.72 -20.05
C ALA A 660 20.50 12.25 -21.23
N HIS A 661 21.13 13.17 -21.97
CA HIS A 661 22.08 12.83 -23.03
C HIS A 661 23.34 12.18 -22.43
N HIS A 662 24.05 11.38 -23.20
CA HIS A 662 25.29 10.74 -22.75
C HIS A 662 26.48 11.70 -22.72
N ASP A 663 26.45 12.79 -23.52
CA ASP A 663 27.48 13.79 -23.61
C ASP A 663 27.19 15.04 -22.76
N ILE A 664 28.22 15.87 -22.58
CA ILE A 664 28.10 17.17 -21.95
C ILE A 664 27.26 18.09 -22.85
N VAL A 665 26.33 18.82 -22.22
CA VAL A 665 25.56 19.87 -22.84
C VAL A 665 25.86 21.19 -22.14
N ASN A 666 26.27 22.22 -22.89
CA ASN A 666 26.42 23.57 -22.33
C ASN A 666 25.02 24.19 -22.19
N PHE A 667 24.70 24.65 -20.99
CA PHE A 667 23.41 25.28 -20.68
C PHE A 667 23.65 26.74 -20.27
N SER A 668 23.02 27.68 -20.98
CA SER A 668 23.09 29.10 -20.66
C SER A 668 22.16 29.45 -19.51
N LEU A 669 22.67 30.02 -18.43
CA LEU A 669 21.91 30.41 -17.26
C LEU A 669 21.14 31.71 -17.54
N PRO A 670 19.79 31.69 -17.50
CA PRO A 670 18.97 32.82 -17.95
C PRO A 670 19.06 34.00 -17.01
N GLU A 671 18.90 35.21 -17.56
CA GLU A 671 18.60 36.41 -16.79
C GLU A 671 17.15 36.35 -16.27
N VAL A 672 16.93 36.72 -15.00
CA VAL A 672 15.62 36.79 -14.36
C VAL A 672 15.43 38.15 -13.72
N PRO A 673 14.29 38.83 -13.91
CA PRO A 673 14.00 40.11 -13.32
C PRO A 673 14.24 40.15 -11.80
N GLU A 674 14.89 41.22 -11.33
CA GLU A 674 15.28 41.43 -9.91
C GLU A 674 16.24 40.36 -9.35
N GLY A 675 16.86 39.53 -10.20
CA GLY A 675 17.91 38.62 -9.82
C GLY A 675 19.28 39.21 -9.98
N SER A 676 20.29 38.65 -9.30
CA SER A 676 21.68 39.09 -9.36
C SER A 676 22.60 38.00 -9.92
N PHE A 677 22.48 36.76 -9.47
CA PHE A 677 23.28 35.62 -9.91
C PHE A 677 22.68 34.29 -9.46
N TRP A 678 23.15 33.19 -10.03
CA TRP A 678 22.76 31.84 -9.68
C TRP A 678 23.76 31.18 -8.73
N THR A 679 23.24 30.32 -7.83
CA THR A 679 24.07 29.41 -7.01
C THR A 679 23.60 27.97 -7.21
N CYS A 680 24.54 27.04 -7.46
CA CYS A 680 24.20 25.63 -7.62
C CYS A 680 23.97 24.97 -6.26
N MET A 681 22.75 24.45 -6.05
CA MET A 681 22.39 23.76 -4.83
C MET A 681 22.52 22.24 -4.93
N VAL A 682 22.27 21.67 -6.09
CA VAL A 682 22.34 20.23 -6.36
C VAL A 682 23.04 20.00 -7.69
N ASP A 683 23.98 19.07 -7.70
CA ASP A 683 24.53 18.46 -8.90
C ASP A 683 24.62 16.94 -8.66
N THR A 684 23.86 16.16 -9.43
CA THR A 684 23.84 14.71 -9.27
C THR A 684 25.14 14.04 -9.69
N ASN A 685 25.98 14.73 -10.47
CA ASN A 685 27.34 14.30 -10.78
C ASN A 685 28.30 14.48 -9.58
N GLN A 686 28.00 15.45 -8.72
CA GLN A 686 28.78 15.79 -7.55
C GLN A 686 27.93 15.65 -6.28
N PRO A 687 27.98 14.54 -5.55
CA PRO A 687 27.09 14.31 -4.40
C PRO A 687 27.27 15.31 -3.25
N THR A 688 28.39 16.05 -3.24
CA THR A 688 28.77 16.99 -2.18
C THR A 688 28.96 18.41 -2.69
N VAL A 689 28.00 18.95 -3.46
CA VAL A 689 28.02 20.36 -3.87
C VAL A 689 27.95 21.27 -2.64
N ARG A 690 28.86 22.29 -2.59
CA ARG A 690 28.99 23.19 -1.44
C ARG A 690 28.09 24.42 -1.48
N GLY A 691 27.35 24.67 -2.59
CA GLY A 691 26.35 25.75 -2.70
C GLY A 691 26.89 27.18 -2.53
N GLN A 692 28.19 27.42 -2.79
CA GLN A 692 28.84 28.70 -2.61
C GLN A 692 29.37 29.30 -3.92
N GLU A 693 29.32 28.55 -5.01
CA GLU A 693 29.84 29.02 -6.29
C GLU A 693 28.80 29.91 -6.98
N ARG A 694 29.24 31.12 -7.34
CA ARG A 694 28.43 32.13 -8.04
C ARG A 694 28.55 31.93 -9.54
N PHE A 695 27.41 31.96 -10.23
CA PHE A 695 27.29 31.92 -11.67
C PHE A 695 26.54 33.17 -12.15
N ASP A 696 27.18 33.96 -13.00
CA ASP A 696 26.55 35.16 -13.55
C ASP A 696 25.52 34.78 -14.64
N PHE A 697 24.60 35.68 -14.92
CA PHE A 697 23.65 35.52 -16.02
C PHE A 697 24.40 35.37 -17.35
N ASP A 698 23.76 34.65 -18.29
CA ASP A 698 24.30 34.30 -19.61
C ASP A 698 25.64 33.52 -19.58
N SER A 699 26.09 33.11 -18.40
CA SER A 699 27.22 32.18 -18.32
C SER A 699 26.80 30.78 -18.71
N GLU A 700 27.69 30.06 -19.41
CA GLU A 700 27.46 28.65 -19.77
C GLU A 700 27.90 27.73 -18.63
N TYR A 701 27.01 26.82 -18.22
CA TYR A 701 27.35 25.71 -17.34
C TYR A 701 27.44 24.41 -18.14
N SER A 702 28.59 23.73 -18.06
CA SER A 702 28.81 22.43 -18.73
C SER A 702 28.13 21.32 -17.95
N VAL A 703 26.89 21.01 -18.32
CA VAL A 703 26.06 19.98 -17.68
C VAL A 703 26.56 18.60 -18.08
N THR A 704 27.11 17.84 -17.15
CA THR A 704 27.61 16.49 -17.39
C THR A 704 26.51 15.61 -17.96
N GLY A 705 26.86 14.67 -18.86
CA GLY A 705 25.91 13.71 -19.38
C GLY A 705 25.25 12.89 -18.27
N ARG A 706 23.94 12.64 -18.39
CA ARG A 706 23.11 11.95 -17.40
C ARG A 706 23.25 12.58 -16.01
N SER A 707 22.94 13.88 -15.92
CA SER A 707 22.91 14.61 -14.65
C SER A 707 21.76 15.59 -14.54
N LEU A 708 21.44 15.94 -13.31
CA LEU A 708 20.43 16.91 -12.93
C LEU A 708 21.07 17.94 -12.00
N LEU A 709 20.73 19.20 -12.23
CA LEU A 709 21.19 20.34 -11.46
C LEU A 709 20.01 21.12 -10.91
N LEU A 710 20.18 21.70 -9.72
CA LEU A 710 19.24 22.67 -9.17
C LEU A 710 20.01 23.94 -8.78
N PHE A 711 19.59 25.07 -9.35
CA PHE A 711 20.11 26.38 -9.01
C PHE A 711 19.05 27.20 -8.27
N GLU A 712 19.52 28.08 -7.38
CA GLU A 712 18.75 29.12 -6.71
C GLU A 712 19.21 30.50 -7.19
N LEU A 713 18.21 31.33 -7.55
CA LEU A 713 18.45 32.73 -7.86
C LEU A 713 18.72 33.52 -6.59
N GLN A 714 19.85 34.18 -6.55
CA GLN A 714 20.18 35.13 -5.48
C GLN A 714 19.77 36.55 -5.88
N ARG A 715 19.32 37.31 -4.89
CA ARG A 715 18.99 38.73 -5.03
C ARG A 715 19.87 39.49 -4.05
N GLU A 716 20.55 40.52 -4.52
CA GLU A 716 21.28 41.43 -3.62
C GLU A 716 20.19 42.23 -2.89
N GLU A 717 20.21 42.21 -1.56
CA GLU A 717 19.41 43.14 -0.76
C GLU A 717 19.87 44.56 -1.09
N GLU A 718 18.97 45.42 -1.57
CA GLU A 718 19.27 46.85 -1.62
C GLU A 718 19.56 47.28 -0.18
N GLU A 719 20.84 47.74 0.08
CA GLU A 719 21.26 48.29 1.36
C GLU A 719 20.42 49.50 1.79
#